data_d7597d84fa12fded9a148e0517277c18
#
_entry.id   d7597d84fa12fded9a148e0517277c18
#
_cell.length_a   1.000
_cell.length_b   1.000
_cell.length_c   1.000
_cell.angle_alpha   90.00
_cell.angle_beta   90.00
_cell.angle_gamma   90.00
#
_symmetry.space_group_name_H-M   'P 1'
#
loop_
_entity.id
_entity.type
_entity.pdbx_description
1 polymer ?
#
loop_
_entity_poly.entity_id
_entity_poly.type
_entity_poly.pdbx_seq_one_letter_code
_entity_poly.pdbx_strand_id
1 'polypeptide(L)'
;MICTTIQNRNLEQIYEALEKCEMAEIRLDRCAITAREIDELFTSDIPLVATCRISEVAATESSLLELAPQSREIKAMQIAERRLIRAIETGARYVDVEIEAQKQMSKRVRQAAHENGTVFIRSYHDFEGTDSLEALKAVVEKCVYHGADMVKIVTLAHSEADVEKVMALYQWCRAEAENGNERIGALADGGLIAFCMGEAGKQSRLDCLKYGAPYTYAALNAEEAAAPGQWPTAEMRRAIYGDFRFIGTGCRNAVYSENCPRCTMPVSKSFAQRAIIAAALADGVSHLKGYTSCGDNEAALQVARNLGAEVHQDGNILTIRGIAAQLEALVELLGEDGKSSVDENGNPVLHVGESGLLTRMMIPLMAQICPKPVTFTGEKTLLGRPLTGAREIVEAFGAKIGNKDVQDDDGSPVKVPLTVSGPLKPGRAEISGKHGSQLISGLLMALPFAERNSSLIVKDPKSIPYMFITLEVLKKFGIRIGNDMLGGPDFLASDGDWSLCTEMVFKVKGGQKYKAADIDLEGDWSAAANFLVAGAVFGKAVLQGLDTTSLQADLSIMDILMDAGASLSQLDGDRGDITVQRAPLKAFSVDASNCPDLFPIISVLAAFCQGTSRLAGLGRLANKESDRAKAILEMLSQMGVKASVEGDELVIEGYGLAQRLLGGVPDERHSGAEPLPGLLKGGRYTSHHDHRMVMALKVAALGADSPIEIDDEECVAKSFPQFHDIFSRLCDSVKC
;
A
#
# COMPACT_ATOMS: atom_id res chain seq x y z
N MET A 1 -14.76 -10.75 8.15
CA MET A 1 -13.98 -11.99 8.38
C MET A 1 -14.65 -12.88 9.45
N ILE A 2 -14.16 -14.11 9.62
CA ILE A 2 -14.65 -15.06 10.64
C ILE A 2 -13.53 -15.26 11.66
N CYS A 3 -13.80 -14.89 12.91
CA CYS A 3 -12.95 -15.19 14.05
C CYS A 3 -13.39 -16.53 14.65
N THR A 4 -12.58 -17.56 14.52
CA THR A 4 -12.86 -18.89 15.05
C THR A 4 -12.39 -18.98 16.49
N THR A 5 -13.29 -19.28 17.42
CA THR A 5 -12.95 -19.49 18.85
C THR A 5 -12.25 -20.85 19.02
N ILE A 6 -11.02 -20.85 19.53
CA ILE A 6 -10.22 -22.02 19.84
C ILE A 6 -10.09 -22.17 21.36
N GLN A 7 -10.51 -23.32 21.88
CA GLN A 7 -10.51 -23.64 23.31
C GLN A 7 -10.26 -25.14 23.54
N ASN A 8 -9.88 -25.50 24.78
CA ASN A 8 -9.67 -26.89 25.23
C ASN A 8 -8.63 -27.66 24.38
N ARG A 9 -7.55 -26.99 23.94
CA ARG A 9 -6.53 -27.53 23.07
C ARG A 9 -5.12 -27.26 23.60
N ASN A 10 -4.17 -28.14 23.25
CA ASN A 10 -2.73 -27.89 23.40
C ASN A 10 -2.19 -27.16 22.16
N LEU A 11 -0.91 -26.77 22.16
CA LEU A 11 -0.28 -25.99 21.10
C LEU A 11 -0.37 -26.65 19.71
N GLU A 12 -0.06 -27.97 19.62
CA GLU A 12 -0.11 -28.72 18.37
C GLU A 12 -1.53 -28.70 17.76
N GLN A 13 -2.53 -28.98 18.58
CA GLN A 13 -3.93 -28.95 18.16
C GLN A 13 -4.42 -27.53 17.81
N ILE A 14 -3.83 -26.50 18.41
CA ILE A 14 -4.11 -25.10 18.03
C ILE A 14 -3.59 -24.84 16.62
N TYR A 15 -2.35 -25.22 16.31
CA TYR A 15 -1.80 -25.05 14.96
C TYR A 15 -2.62 -25.79 13.89
N GLU A 16 -3.04 -27.04 14.13
CA GLU A 16 -3.94 -27.77 13.23
C GLU A 16 -5.28 -27.05 13.02
N ALA A 17 -5.80 -26.37 14.06
CA ALA A 17 -7.03 -25.60 13.95
C ALA A 17 -6.81 -24.29 13.17
N LEU A 18 -5.68 -23.62 13.38
CA LEU A 18 -5.32 -22.37 12.71
C LEU A 18 -5.24 -22.51 11.17
N GLU A 19 -4.82 -23.66 10.66
CA GLU A 19 -4.82 -23.94 9.23
C GLU A 19 -6.19 -23.77 8.56
N LYS A 20 -7.27 -23.87 9.35
CA LYS A 20 -8.67 -23.74 8.90
C LYS A 20 -9.27 -22.37 9.20
N CYS A 21 -8.52 -21.46 9.82
CA CYS A 21 -9.01 -20.19 10.33
C CYS A 21 -8.51 -18.99 9.48
N GLU A 22 -9.35 -17.98 9.30
CA GLU A 22 -8.96 -16.68 8.75
C GLU A 22 -8.40 -15.77 9.84
N MET A 23 -8.94 -15.92 11.02
CA MET A 23 -8.66 -15.22 12.25
C MET A 23 -9.08 -16.12 13.40
N ALA A 24 -8.41 -16.10 14.53
CA ALA A 24 -8.78 -16.94 15.65
C ALA A 24 -8.76 -16.18 16.98
N GLU A 25 -9.74 -16.51 17.84
CA GLU A 25 -9.72 -16.15 19.25
C GLU A 25 -9.11 -17.31 20.04
N ILE A 26 -8.02 -17.06 20.74
CA ILE A 26 -7.37 -18.04 21.59
C ILE A 26 -7.84 -17.85 23.03
N ARG A 27 -8.56 -18.84 23.57
CA ARG A 27 -9.03 -18.86 24.94
C ARG A 27 -7.90 -19.32 25.87
N LEU A 28 -7.02 -18.35 26.26
CA LEU A 28 -5.87 -18.58 27.13
C LEU A 28 -6.23 -19.16 28.51
N ASP A 29 -7.45 -18.96 28.94
CA ASP A 29 -8.05 -19.51 30.16
C ASP A 29 -8.47 -20.98 30.03
N ARG A 30 -8.69 -21.47 28.80
CA ARG A 30 -9.17 -22.83 28.52
C ARG A 30 -8.19 -23.68 27.71
N CYS A 31 -7.17 -23.10 27.11
CA CYS A 31 -6.15 -23.83 26.38
C CYS A 31 -5.02 -24.30 27.30
N ALA A 32 -4.55 -25.53 27.10
CA ALA A 32 -3.45 -26.12 27.86
C ALA A 32 -2.10 -25.73 27.26
N ILE A 33 -1.74 -24.44 27.39
CA ILE A 33 -0.49 -23.88 26.86
C ILE A 33 0.31 -23.14 27.93
N THR A 34 1.63 -23.29 27.87
CA THR A 34 2.58 -22.66 28.77
C THR A 34 2.86 -21.22 28.35
N ALA A 35 3.55 -20.46 29.20
CA ALA A 35 3.97 -19.09 28.88
C ALA A 35 4.86 -19.02 27.63
N ARG A 36 5.79 -19.97 27.43
CA ARG A 36 6.65 -20.03 26.23
C ARG A 36 5.86 -20.36 24.97
N GLU A 37 4.86 -21.23 25.08
CA GLU A 37 3.99 -21.58 23.96
C GLU A 37 3.05 -20.40 23.58
N ILE A 38 2.70 -19.52 24.52
CA ILE A 38 2.03 -18.25 24.21
C ILE A 38 2.94 -17.39 23.32
N ASP A 39 4.23 -17.26 23.69
CA ASP A 39 5.19 -16.47 22.88
C ASP A 39 5.29 -17.01 21.45
N GLU A 40 5.39 -18.33 21.31
CA GLU A 40 5.48 -18.97 20.00
C GLU A 40 4.19 -18.79 19.17
N LEU A 41 3.03 -18.97 19.79
CA LEU A 41 1.74 -18.95 19.12
C LEU A 41 1.41 -17.58 18.53
N PHE A 42 1.68 -16.48 19.27
CA PHE A 42 1.30 -15.14 18.87
C PHE A 42 2.28 -14.49 17.86
N THR A 43 3.35 -15.20 17.45
CA THR A 43 4.15 -14.83 16.27
C THR A 43 3.51 -15.29 14.95
N SER A 44 2.32 -15.90 15.00
CA SER A 44 1.61 -16.40 13.83
C SER A 44 1.21 -15.28 12.86
N ASP A 45 1.31 -15.56 11.56
CA ASP A 45 0.84 -14.66 10.49
C ASP A 45 -0.68 -14.45 10.50
N ILE A 46 -1.45 -15.35 11.15
CA ILE A 46 -2.91 -15.24 11.26
C ILE A 46 -3.27 -14.23 12.34
N PRO A 47 -4.20 -13.29 12.09
CA PRO A 47 -4.65 -12.36 13.13
C PRO A 47 -5.25 -13.11 14.33
N LEU A 48 -4.64 -12.96 15.51
CA LEU A 48 -5.08 -13.61 16.74
C LEU A 48 -5.68 -12.63 17.72
N VAL A 49 -6.78 -13.05 18.38
CA VAL A 49 -7.39 -12.39 19.54
C VAL A 49 -6.95 -13.12 20.80
N ALA A 50 -6.28 -12.43 21.71
CA ALA A 50 -5.97 -12.98 23.03
C ALA A 50 -7.14 -12.74 23.98
N THR A 51 -7.75 -13.81 24.49
CA THR A 51 -8.86 -13.78 25.46
C THR A 51 -8.53 -14.61 26.67
N CYS A 52 -8.67 -14.05 27.87
CA CYS A 52 -8.45 -14.77 29.13
C CYS A 52 -9.47 -14.31 30.18
N ARG A 53 -10.53 -15.12 30.40
CA ARG A 53 -11.61 -14.81 31.33
C ARG A 53 -11.19 -15.07 32.78
N ILE A 54 -11.30 -14.07 33.63
CA ILE A 54 -10.87 -14.15 35.05
C ILE A 54 -11.65 -15.22 35.81
N SER A 55 -12.96 -15.30 35.57
CA SER A 55 -13.85 -16.29 36.21
C SER A 55 -13.45 -17.73 35.87
N GLU A 56 -13.08 -18.00 34.63
CA GLU A 56 -12.63 -19.32 34.18
C GLU A 56 -11.27 -19.69 34.79
N VAL A 57 -10.31 -18.77 34.81
CA VAL A 57 -9.03 -18.98 35.50
C VAL A 57 -9.24 -19.30 36.98
N ALA A 58 -10.14 -18.58 37.65
CA ALA A 58 -10.47 -18.85 39.05
C ALA A 58 -11.12 -20.24 39.27
N ALA A 59 -11.86 -20.75 38.28
CA ALA A 59 -12.55 -22.03 38.35
C ALA A 59 -11.67 -23.24 37.96
N THR A 60 -10.72 -23.04 37.05
CA THR A 60 -9.99 -24.15 36.41
C THR A 60 -8.53 -24.29 36.83
N GLU A 61 -7.89 -23.19 37.28
CA GLU A 61 -6.49 -23.21 37.68
C GLU A 61 -6.29 -23.96 39.00
N SER A 62 -5.70 -25.14 38.93
CA SER A 62 -5.57 -26.06 40.09
C SER A 62 -4.86 -25.42 41.29
N SER A 63 -3.89 -24.55 41.05
CA SER A 63 -3.13 -23.82 42.08
C SER A 63 -3.98 -22.83 42.87
N LEU A 64 -5.18 -22.51 42.39
CA LEU A 64 -6.09 -21.51 43.01
C LEU A 64 -7.23 -22.17 43.78
N LEU A 65 -7.55 -23.44 43.55
CA LEU A 65 -8.74 -24.08 44.06
C LEU A 65 -8.81 -24.16 45.61
N GLU A 66 -7.63 -24.21 46.26
CA GLU A 66 -7.53 -24.26 47.72
C GLU A 66 -7.56 -22.88 48.39
N LEU A 67 -7.58 -21.79 47.63
CA LEU A 67 -7.55 -20.44 48.17
C LEU A 67 -8.97 -19.94 48.57
N ALA A 68 -9.00 -19.02 49.54
CA ALA A 68 -10.22 -18.29 49.87
C ALA A 68 -10.74 -17.48 48.65
N PRO A 69 -12.07 -17.31 48.46
CA PRO A 69 -12.66 -16.73 47.24
C PRO A 69 -12.03 -15.40 46.81
N GLN A 70 -11.83 -14.45 47.73
CA GLN A 70 -11.21 -13.14 47.38
C GLN A 70 -9.75 -13.26 46.95
N SER A 71 -8.97 -14.15 47.63
CA SER A 71 -7.57 -14.38 47.23
C SER A 71 -7.47 -15.12 45.91
N ARG A 72 -8.41 -16.00 45.61
CA ARG A 72 -8.54 -16.73 44.36
C ARG A 72 -8.77 -15.78 43.20
N GLU A 73 -9.75 -14.88 43.35
CA GLU A 73 -10.08 -13.89 42.33
C GLU A 73 -8.91 -12.94 42.02
N ILE A 74 -8.24 -12.42 43.05
CA ILE A 74 -7.05 -11.55 42.88
C ILE A 74 -5.93 -12.28 42.12
N LYS A 75 -5.64 -13.55 42.47
CA LYS A 75 -4.61 -14.33 41.78
C LYS A 75 -5.02 -14.72 40.36
N ALA A 76 -6.28 -15.09 40.16
CA ALA A 76 -6.84 -15.36 38.81
C ALA A 76 -6.66 -14.13 37.89
N MET A 77 -7.00 -12.96 38.42
CA MET A 77 -6.79 -11.70 37.68
C MET A 77 -5.30 -11.47 37.33
N GLN A 78 -4.38 -11.71 38.26
CA GLN A 78 -2.93 -11.58 37.99
C GLN A 78 -2.42 -12.57 36.95
N ILE A 79 -2.98 -13.78 36.91
CA ILE A 79 -2.65 -14.78 35.91
C ILE A 79 -3.19 -14.34 34.53
N ALA A 80 -4.46 -13.94 34.48
CA ALA A 80 -5.07 -13.46 33.25
C ALA A 80 -4.33 -12.26 32.67
N GLU A 81 -4.00 -11.27 33.53
CA GLU A 81 -3.23 -10.09 33.13
C GLU A 81 -1.89 -10.47 32.49
N ARG A 82 -1.11 -11.33 33.16
CA ARG A 82 0.20 -11.78 32.64
C ARG A 82 0.10 -12.52 31.30
N ARG A 83 -0.89 -13.41 31.16
CA ARG A 83 -1.13 -14.15 29.90
C ARG A 83 -1.48 -13.18 28.75
N LEU A 84 -2.37 -12.21 29.01
CA LEU A 84 -2.78 -11.21 28.01
C LEU A 84 -1.61 -10.28 27.61
N ILE A 85 -0.87 -9.73 28.58
CA ILE A 85 0.28 -8.86 28.30
C ILE A 85 1.34 -9.63 27.50
N ARG A 86 1.62 -10.88 27.86
CA ARG A 86 2.56 -11.72 27.13
C ARG A 86 2.15 -11.94 25.67
N ALA A 87 0.88 -12.24 25.42
CA ALA A 87 0.34 -12.36 24.06
C ALA A 87 0.45 -11.06 23.26
N ILE A 88 0.23 -9.91 23.92
CA ILE A 88 0.40 -8.58 23.31
C ILE A 88 1.85 -8.34 22.89
N GLU A 89 2.79 -8.56 23.81
CA GLU A 89 4.23 -8.34 23.60
C GLU A 89 4.81 -9.24 22.51
N THR A 90 4.15 -10.34 22.16
CA THR A 90 4.58 -11.30 21.15
C THR A 90 3.80 -11.24 19.83
N GLY A 91 2.82 -10.32 19.71
CA GLY A 91 2.21 -10.03 18.41
C GLY A 91 0.69 -10.28 18.30
N ALA A 92 -0.03 -10.39 19.44
CA ALA A 92 -1.49 -10.44 19.41
C ALA A 92 -2.06 -9.23 18.63
N ARG A 93 -2.87 -9.48 17.60
CA ARG A 93 -3.51 -8.41 16.85
C ARG A 93 -4.62 -7.72 17.64
N TYR A 94 -5.31 -8.49 18.49
CA TYR A 94 -6.40 -8.03 19.33
C TYR A 94 -6.27 -8.61 20.73
N VAL A 95 -6.72 -7.86 21.74
CA VAL A 95 -6.83 -8.34 23.11
C VAL A 95 -8.23 -8.03 23.65
N ASP A 96 -8.93 -9.03 24.17
CA ASP A 96 -10.30 -8.93 24.71
C ASP A 96 -10.28 -8.90 26.24
N VAL A 97 -10.78 -7.82 26.85
CA VAL A 97 -10.90 -7.62 28.29
C VAL A 97 -12.35 -7.29 28.66
N GLU A 98 -12.95 -8.08 29.53
CA GLU A 98 -14.32 -7.89 30.00
C GLU A 98 -14.51 -6.53 30.70
N ILE A 99 -15.71 -5.93 30.56
CA ILE A 99 -16.05 -4.65 31.17
C ILE A 99 -16.02 -4.71 32.70
N GLU A 100 -16.19 -5.89 33.30
CA GLU A 100 -16.15 -6.18 34.73
C GLU A 100 -14.72 -6.24 35.29
N ALA A 101 -13.70 -6.39 34.43
CA ALA A 101 -12.32 -6.45 34.88
C ALA A 101 -11.90 -5.18 35.63
N GLN A 102 -11.13 -5.37 36.73
CA GLN A 102 -10.70 -4.28 37.58
C GLN A 102 -9.97 -3.18 36.79
N LYS A 103 -10.25 -1.93 37.14
CA LYS A 103 -9.74 -0.74 36.45
C LYS A 103 -8.22 -0.73 36.29
N GLN A 104 -7.48 -1.21 37.29
CA GLN A 104 -6.00 -1.21 37.24
C GLN A 104 -5.47 -2.24 36.24
N MET A 105 -6.01 -3.46 36.20
CA MET A 105 -5.67 -4.49 35.22
C MET A 105 -5.97 -3.98 33.81
N SER A 106 -7.20 -3.52 33.60
CA SER A 106 -7.63 -2.97 32.31
C SER A 106 -6.70 -1.85 31.81
N LYS A 107 -6.25 -0.94 32.70
CA LYS A 107 -5.32 0.13 32.34
C LYS A 107 -3.95 -0.41 31.91
N ARG A 108 -3.41 -1.42 32.60
CA ARG A 108 -2.08 -1.99 32.26
C ARG A 108 -2.14 -2.77 30.94
N VAL A 109 -3.18 -3.59 30.74
CA VAL A 109 -3.35 -4.32 29.48
C VAL A 109 -3.55 -3.37 28.31
N ARG A 110 -4.36 -2.30 28.47
CA ARG A 110 -4.51 -1.26 27.45
C ARG A 110 -3.20 -0.56 27.12
N GLN A 111 -2.43 -0.21 28.13
CA GLN A 111 -1.13 0.44 27.92
C GLN A 111 -0.20 -0.46 27.09
N ALA A 112 -0.06 -1.72 27.47
CA ALA A 112 0.73 -2.70 26.72
C ALA A 112 0.21 -2.85 25.28
N ALA A 113 -1.12 -2.88 25.09
CA ALA A 113 -1.73 -2.96 23.76
C ALA A 113 -1.35 -1.77 22.88
N HIS A 114 -1.47 -0.54 23.38
CA HIS A 114 -1.11 0.66 22.62
C HIS A 114 0.39 0.74 22.31
N GLU A 115 1.25 0.33 23.24
CA GLU A 115 2.71 0.30 23.04
C GLU A 115 3.15 -0.71 21.97
N ASN A 116 2.33 -1.76 21.70
CA ASN A 116 2.61 -2.82 20.74
C ASN A 116 1.70 -2.80 19.50
N GLY A 117 0.86 -1.78 19.32
CA GLY A 117 -0.06 -1.69 18.19
C GLY A 117 -1.19 -2.73 18.19
N THR A 118 -1.49 -3.32 19.33
CA THR A 118 -2.60 -4.29 19.54
C THR A 118 -3.92 -3.55 19.75
N VAL A 119 -4.99 -3.97 19.09
CA VAL A 119 -6.34 -3.39 19.26
C VAL A 119 -6.94 -3.84 20.59
N PHE A 120 -7.30 -2.90 21.45
CA PHE A 120 -7.88 -3.15 22.76
C PHE A 120 -9.40 -3.23 22.70
N ILE A 121 -9.95 -4.46 22.85
CA ILE A 121 -11.38 -4.74 22.86
C ILE A 121 -11.92 -4.70 24.30
N ARG A 122 -13.00 -3.96 24.51
CA ARG A 122 -13.81 -4.07 25.73
C ARG A 122 -15.08 -4.85 25.43
N SER A 123 -15.26 -5.97 26.13
CA SER A 123 -16.40 -6.85 25.88
C SER A 123 -17.40 -6.86 27.04
N TYR A 124 -18.66 -6.93 26.68
CA TYR A 124 -19.79 -7.15 27.56
C TYR A 124 -20.57 -8.41 27.13
N HIS A 125 -20.87 -9.27 28.07
CA HIS A 125 -21.63 -10.49 27.84
C HIS A 125 -22.80 -10.57 28.83
N ASP A 126 -24.01 -10.77 28.31
CA ASP A 126 -25.18 -11.08 29.10
C ASP A 126 -25.75 -12.45 28.68
N PHE A 127 -25.66 -13.44 29.56
CA PHE A 127 -26.08 -14.81 29.31
C PHE A 127 -27.52 -15.07 29.70
N GLU A 128 -28.19 -14.08 30.30
CA GLU A 128 -29.56 -14.22 30.82
C GLU A 128 -30.61 -13.57 29.91
N GLY A 129 -30.22 -12.46 29.20
CA GLY A 129 -31.18 -11.75 28.37
C GLY A 129 -30.55 -10.64 27.53
N THR A 130 -31.41 -9.74 27.06
CA THR A 130 -31.03 -8.52 26.31
C THR A 130 -31.78 -7.34 26.92
N ASP A 131 -31.05 -6.45 27.53
CA ASP A 131 -31.55 -5.22 28.13
C ASP A 131 -32.19 -4.25 27.13
N SER A 132 -32.69 -3.12 27.60
CA SER A 132 -33.19 -2.05 26.76
C SER A 132 -32.06 -1.43 25.91
N LEU A 133 -32.41 -0.86 24.77
CA LEU A 133 -31.45 -0.19 23.89
C LEU A 133 -30.65 0.91 24.63
N GLU A 134 -31.32 1.67 25.53
CA GLU A 134 -30.70 2.72 26.32
C GLU A 134 -29.64 2.16 27.29
N ALA A 135 -29.93 1.00 27.91
CA ALA A 135 -28.99 0.31 28.79
C ALA A 135 -27.78 -0.19 27.98
N LEU A 136 -28.00 -0.77 26.79
CA LEU A 136 -26.92 -1.19 25.88
C LEU A 136 -26.05 -0.04 25.40
N LYS A 137 -26.67 1.10 25.06
CA LYS A 137 -25.90 2.35 24.70
C LYS A 137 -25.02 2.80 25.87
N ALA A 138 -25.52 2.80 27.09
CA ALA A 138 -24.74 3.15 28.29
C ALA A 138 -23.56 2.18 28.50
N VAL A 139 -23.73 0.89 28.18
CA VAL A 139 -22.61 -0.08 28.19
C VAL A 139 -21.56 0.28 27.16
N VAL A 140 -21.96 0.61 25.93
CA VAL A 140 -21.01 1.04 24.87
C VAL A 140 -20.27 2.30 25.30
N GLU A 141 -20.98 3.32 25.79
CA GLU A 141 -20.40 4.57 26.31
C GLU A 141 -19.38 4.29 27.42
N LYS A 142 -19.69 3.38 28.34
CA LYS A 142 -18.79 2.96 29.42
C LYS A 142 -17.52 2.29 28.86
N CYS A 143 -17.64 1.42 27.85
CA CYS A 143 -16.48 0.80 27.18
C CYS A 143 -15.56 1.85 26.55
N VAL A 144 -16.13 2.79 25.81
CA VAL A 144 -15.41 3.89 25.16
C VAL A 144 -14.76 4.83 26.19
N TYR A 145 -15.49 5.17 27.27
CA TYR A 145 -14.95 5.98 28.38
C TYR A 145 -13.72 5.32 29.02
N HIS A 146 -13.68 3.99 29.09
CA HIS A 146 -12.54 3.22 29.58
C HIS A 146 -11.46 2.97 28.51
N GLY A 147 -11.54 3.62 27.35
CA GLY A 147 -10.53 3.66 26.32
C GLY A 147 -10.49 2.41 25.45
N ALA A 148 -11.64 1.83 25.14
CA ALA A 148 -11.75 0.79 24.14
C ALA A 148 -11.42 1.34 22.74
N ASP A 149 -10.59 0.64 21.99
CA ASP A 149 -10.44 0.85 20.55
C ASP A 149 -11.59 0.17 19.79
N MET A 150 -12.10 -0.92 20.37
CA MET A 150 -13.23 -1.69 19.84
C MET A 150 -14.14 -2.14 20.98
N VAL A 151 -15.46 -2.11 20.75
CA VAL A 151 -16.46 -2.56 21.70
C VAL A 151 -17.14 -3.84 21.21
N LYS A 152 -17.26 -4.85 22.09
CA LYS A 152 -17.93 -6.11 21.79
C LYS A 152 -19.12 -6.29 22.74
N ILE A 153 -20.35 -6.40 22.19
CA ILE A 153 -21.60 -6.59 22.92
C ILE A 153 -22.22 -7.93 22.49
N VAL A 154 -22.39 -8.84 23.45
CA VAL A 154 -22.97 -10.17 23.19
C VAL A 154 -24.02 -10.46 24.24
N THR A 155 -25.30 -10.57 23.87
CA THR A 155 -26.43 -10.80 24.79
C THR A 155 -27.23 -12.02 24.36
N LEU A 156 -27.99 -12.62 25.26
CA LEU A 156 -28.91 -13.72 24.94
C LEU A 156 -30.22 -13.16 24.38
N ALA A 157 -30.57 -13.52 23.15
CA ALA A 157 -31.88 -13.17 22.59
C ALA A 157 -32.92 -14.27 22.89
N HIS A 158 -34.05 -13.89 23.43
CA HIS A 158 -35.24 -14.73 23.60
C HIS A 158 -36.22 -14.50 22.44
N SER A 159 -36.12 -13.39 21.73
CA SER A 159 -37.01 -12.98 20.65
C SER A 159 -36.27 -12.17 19.56
N GLU A 160 -36.94 -11.97 18.43
CA GLU A 160 -36.44 -11.10 17.35
C GLU A 160 -36.32 -9.64 17.83
N ALA A 161 -37.22 -9.16 18.69
CA ALA A 161 -37.14 -7.83 19.27
C ALA A 161 -35.87 -7.61 20.12
N ASP A 162 -35.28 -8.64 20.68
CA ASP A 162 -33.99 -8.54 21.37
C ASP A 162 -32.82 -8.35 20.37
N VAL A 163 -32.90 -9.06 19.24
CA VAL A 163 -31.93 -8.89 18.15
C VAL A 163 -31.99 -7.47 17.60
N GLU A 164 -33.19 -6.93 17.37
CA GLU A 164 -33.39 -5.56 16.87
C GLU A 164 -32.72 -4.52 17.78
N LYS A 165 -32.83 -4.65 19.11
CA LYS A 165 -32.18 -3.75 20.08
C LYS A 165 -30.64 -3.74 19.89
N VAL A 166 -30.04 -4.92 19.73
CA VAL A 166 -28.58 -5.03 19.56
C VAL A 166 -28.14 -4.49 18.19
N MET A 167 -28.88 -4.80 17.13
CA MET A 167 -28.59 -4.28 15.79
C MET A 167 -28.76 -2.75 15.70
N ALA A 168 -29.68 -2.16 16.48
CA ALA A 168 -29.87 -0.72 16.53
C ALA A 168 -28.64 0.04 17.07
N LEU A 169 -27.71 -0.61 17.77
CA LEU A 169 -26.45 0.01 18.20
C LEU A 169 -25.59 0.48 17.01
N TYR A 170 -25.56 -0.25 15.90
CA TYR A 170 -24.82 0.16 14.71
C TYR A 170 -25.39 1.44 14.09
N GLN A 171 -26.71 1.55 14.00
CA GLN A 171 -27.36 2.76 13.50
C GLN A 171 -27.13 3.95 14.43
N TRP A 172 -27.18 3.71 15.73
CA TRP A 172 -26.88 4.75 16.72
C TRP A 172 -25.45 5.24 16.61
N CYS A 173 -24.45 4.38 16.49
CA CYS A 173 -23.04 4.81 16.30
C CYS A 173 -22.87 5.67 15.04
N ARG A 174 -23.54 5.35 13.94
CA ARG A 174 -23.53 6.18 12.71
C ARG A 174 -24.15 7.54 12.94
N ALA A 175 -25.33 7.58 13.60
CA ALA A 175 -25.98 8.84 13.93
C ALA A 175 -25.11 9.71 14.85
N GLU A 176 -24.41 9.12 15.80
CA GLU A 176 -23.46 9.85 16.67
C GLU A 176 -22.28 10.41 15.88
N ALA A 177 -21.76 9.69 14.86
CA ALA A 177 -20.73 10.20 13.96
C ALA A 177 -21.22 11.43 13.19
N GLU A 178 -22.43 11.37 12.63
CA GLU A 178 -23.07 12.50 11.92
C GLU A 178 -23.32 13.70 12.85
N ASN A 179 -23.59 13.47 14.12
CA ASN A 179 -23.78 14.49 15.15
C ASN A 179 -22.46 15.06 15.71
N GLY A 180 -21.29 14.60 15.21
CA GLY A 180 -19.98 15.08 15.63
C GLY A 180 -19.47 14.49 16.94
N ASN A 181 -20.04 13.40 17.43
CA ASN A 181 -19.52 12.65 18.56
C ASN A 181 -18.37 11.72 18.09
N GLU A 182 -17.14 12.28 18.01
CA GLU A 182 -15.98 11.57 17.49
C GLU A 182 -15.72 10.22 18.17
N ARG A 183 -15.97 10.11 19.49
CA ARG A 183 -15.63 8.89 20.24
C ARG A 183 -16.57 7.73 19.95
N ILE A 184 -17.86 7.97 19.92
CA ILE A 184 -18.88 6.94 19.63
C ILE A 184 -18.92 6.74 18.11
N GLY A 185 -18.82 7.82 17.35
CA GLY A 185 -18.82 7.78 15.89
C GLY A 185 -17.68 6.94 15.31
N ALA A 186 -16.50 6.94 15.93
CA ALA A 186 -15.38 6.08 15.53
C ALA A 186 -15.72 4.58 15.54
N LEU A 187 -16.71 4.16 16.33
CA LEU A 187 -17.19 2.78 16.35
C LEU A 187 -17.96 2.37 15.08
N ALA A 188 -18.52 3.34 14.35
CA ALA A 188 -19.27 3.08 13.11
C ALA A 188 -18.38 2.48 12.01
N ASP A 189 -17.08 2.82 12.02
CA ASP A 189 -16.09 2.38 11.04
C ASP A 189 -15.34 1.13 11.50
N GLY A 190 -16.07 0.09 11.92
CA GLY A 190 -15.49 -1.20 12.30
C GLY A 190 -15.05 -1.31 13.77
N GLY A 191 -15.41 -0.35 14.61
CA GLY A 191 -15.11 -0.38 16.05
C GLY A 191 -16.16 -1.10 16.91
N LEU A 192 -17.29 -1.54 16.35
CA LEU A 192 -18.34 -2.25 17.06
C LEU A 192 -18.51 -3.68 16.56
N ILE A 193 -18.57 -4.63 17.49
CA ILE A 193 -19.03 -6.02 17.28
C ILE A 193 -20.21 -6.26 18.20
N ALA A 194 -21.41 -6.35 17.66
CA ALA A 194 -22.61 -6.57 18.44
C ALA A 194 -23.51 -7.63 17.79
N PHE A 195 -23.86 -8.68 18.52
CA PHE A 195 -24.74 -9.74 18.07
C PHE A 195 -25.34 -10.49 19.29
N CYS A 196 -26.29 -11.38 19.03
CA CYS A 196 -26.95 -12.15 20.08
C CYS A 196 -26.56 -13.64 20.09
N MET A 197 -26.64 -14.24 21.24
CA MET A 197 -26.61 -15.68 21.50
C MET A 197 -28.01 -16.26 21.45
N GLY A 198 -28.12 -17.60 21.54
CA GLY A 198 -29.37 -18.33 21.48
C GLY A 198 -29.83 -18.59 20.05
N GLU A 199 -30.87 -19.42 19.92
CA GLU A 199 -31.39 -19.78 18.59
C GLU A 199 -32.03 -18.57 17.89
N ALA A 200 -32.76 -17.71 18.63
CA ALA A 200 -33.30 -16.46 18.11
C ALA A 200 -32.19 -15.49 17.65
N GLY A 201 -31.03 -15.52 18.31
CA GLY A 201 -29.90 -14.67 18.02
C GLY A 201 -28.96 -15.20 16.93
N LYS A 202 -29.10 -16.44 16.47
CA LYS A 202 -28.15 -17.13 15.58
C LYS A 202 -27.84 -16.35 14.32
N GLN A 203 -28.86 -15.80 13.65
CA GLN A 203 -28.72 -15.05 12.42
C GLN A 203 -27.98 -13.72 12.63
N SER A 204 -28.10 -13.08 13.79
CA SER A 204 -27.43 -11.81 14.09
C SER A 204 -25.92 -11.87 14.00
N ARG A 205 -25.33 -13.07 14.11
CA ARG A 205 -23.89 -13.29 13.92
C ARG A 205 -23.43 -13.10 12.44
N LEU A 206 -24.31 -13.28 11.49
CA LEU A 206 -24.09 -12.93 10.09
C LEU A 206 -24.48 -11.49 9.79
N ASP A 207 -25.64 -11.07 10.35
CA ASP A 207 -26.18 -9.75 10.09
C ASP A 207 -25.27 -8.63 10.65
N CYS A 208 -24.57 -8.87 11.78
CA CYS A 208 -23.61 -7.89 12.32
C CYS A 208 -22.57 -7.44 11.28
N LEU A 209 -22.13 -8.32 10.37
CA LEU A 209 -21.23 -7.96 9.28
C LEU A 209 -21.88 -6.99 8.30
N LYS A 210 -23.18 -7.14 8.00
CA LYS A 210 -23.91 -6.20 7.15
C LYS A 210 -23.99 -4.81 7.78
N TYR A 211 -24.08 -4.75 9.10
CA TYR A 211 -24.18 -3.50 9.85
C TYR A 211 -22.82 -2.84 10.14
N GLY A 212 -21.71 -3.49 9.84
CA GLY A 212 -20.40 -2.89 9.96
C GLY A 212 -19.47 -3.50 10.99
N ALA A 213 -19.80 -4.70 11.54
CA ALA A 213 -18.81 -5.42 12.32
C ALA A 213 -17.62 -5.83 11.42
N PRO A 214 -16.37 -5.64 11.85
CA PRO A 214 -15.21 -5.98 11.06
C PRO A 214 -15.04 -7.49 10.88
N TYR A 215 -15.51 -8.24 11.86
CA TYR A 215 -15.55 -9.70 11.85
C TYR A 215 -16.65 -10.22 12.78
N THR A 216 -16.96 -11.51 12.66
CA THR A 216 -17.92 -12.22 13.51
C THR A 216 -17.29 -13.47 14.11
N TYR A 217 -17.95 -14.06 15.09
CA TYR A 217 -17.42 -15.21 15.84
C TYR A 217 -18.10 -16.53 15.45
N ALA A 218 -17.28 -17.55 15.21
CA ALA A 218 -17.72 -18.92 14.93
C ALA A 218 -17.03 -19.94 15.85
N ALA A 219 -17.63 -21.12 16.01
CA ALA A 219 -16.99 -22.28 16.62
C ALA A 219 -16.15 -23.03 15.58
N LEU A 220 -15.11 -23.72 16.01
CA LEU A 220 -14.30 -24.55 15.09
C LEU A 220 -15.17 -25.64 14.42
N ASN A 221 -16.03 -26.28 15.22
CA ASN A 221 -17.05 -27.22 14.76
C ASN A 221 -18.30 -27.15 15.68
N ALA A 222 -19.34 -27.92 15.36
CA ALA A 222 -20.59 -27.87 16.11
C ALA A 222 -20.46 -28.36 17.57
N GLU A 223 -19.51 -29.28 17.84
CA GLU A 223 -19.29 -29.88 19.16
C GLU A 223 -18.57 -28.94 20.14
N GLU A 224 -17.79 -28.00 19.57
CA GLU A 224 -16.97 -27.02 20.31
C GLU A 224 -17.62 -25.63 20.41
N ALA A 225 -18.91 -25.53 20.17
CA ALA A 225 -19.63 -24.26 20.33
C ALA A 225 -19.46 -23.70 21.74
N ALA A 226 -18.89 -22.50 21.85
CA ALA A 226 -18.67 -21.81 23.13
C ALA A 226 -19.95 -21.19 23.73
N ALA A 227 -20.98 -21.00 22.90
CA ALA A 227 -22.26 -20.42 23.29
C ALA A 227 -23.40 -20.96 22.40
N PRO A 228 -24.64 -21.00 22.93
CA PRO A 228 -25.82 -21.40 22.15
C PRO A 228 -25.98 -20.56 20.86
N GLY A 229 -26.37 -21.20 19.75
CA GLY A 229 -26.59 -20.54 18.47
C GLY A 229 -25.28 -20.13 17.74
N GLN A 230 -24.13 -20.62 18.18
CA GLN A 230 -22.87 -20.36 17.47
C GLN A 230 -22.77 -21.24 16.20
N TRP A 231 -22.44 -20.60 15.08
CA TRP A 231 -22.23 -21.29 13.81
C TRP A 231 -20.89 -22.05 13.80
N PRO A 232 -20.81 -23.27 13.24
CA PRO A 232 -19.54 -23.85 12.84
C PRO A 232 -18.84 -22.98 11.76
N THR A 233 -17.54 -22.82 11.85
CA THR A 233 -16.74 -21.98 10.92
C THR A 233 -16.98 -22.34 9.46
N ALA A 234 -17.04 -23.63 9.12
CA ALA A 234 -17.27 -24.08 7.74
C ALA A 234 -18.64 -23.68 7.19
N GLU A 235 -19.69 -23.74 8.03
CA GLU A 235 -21.04 -23.32 7.63
C GLU A 235 -21.14 -21.81 7.51
N MET A 236 -20.60 -21.07 8.46
CA MET A 236 -20.56 -19.60 8.42
C MET A 236 -19.77 -19.10 7.20
N ARG A 237 -18.65 -19.74 6.88
CA ARG A 237 -17.86 -19.45 5.70
C ARG A 237 -18.68 -19.61 4.41
N ARG A 238 -19.43 -20.71 4.29
CA ARG A 238 -20.32 -20.94 3.16
C ARG A 238 -21.42 -19.88 3.06
N ALA A 239 -21.98 -19.50 4.21
CA ALA A 239 -23.03 -18.47 4.27
C ALA A 239 -22.54 -17.07 3.88
N ILE A 240 -21.29 -16.70 4.22
CA ILE A 240 -20.72 -15.38 3.91
C ILE A 240 -20.12 -15.33 2.50
N TYR A 241 -19.32 -16.31 2.15
CA TYR A 241 -18.47 -16.25 0.95
C TYR A 241 -19.02 -17.06 -0.24
N GLY A 242 -19.96 -18.01 0.00
CA GLY A 242 -20.51 -18.85 -1.07
C GLY A 242 -19.40 -19.52 -1.88
N ASP A 243 -19.41 -19.25 -3.20
CA ASP A 243 -18.41 -19.74 -4.16
C ASP A 243 -17.25 -18.78 -4.40
N PHE A 244 -17.12 -17.70 -3.59
CA PHE A 244 -16.03 -16.75 -3.72
C PHE A 244 -14.67 -17.42 -3.56
N ARG A 245 -13.73 -17.09 -4.48
CA ARG A 245 -12.40 -17.70 -4.52
C ARG A 245 -11.36 -16.73 -4.02
N PHE A 246 -10.68 -17.10 -2.96
CA PHE A 246 -9.55 -16.35 -2.43
C PHE A 246 -8.27 -16.68 -3.19
N ILE A 247 -7.47 -15.66 -3.50
CA ILE A 247 -6.17 -15.82 -4.16
C ILE A 247 -5.11 -16.34 -3.18
N GLY A 248 -4.08 -17.00 -3.72
CA GLY A 248 -2.92 -17.44 -2.95
C GLY A 248 -3.19 -18.54 -1.91
N THR A 249 -4.37 -19.16 -1.93
CA THR A 249 -4.79 -20.12 -0.89
C THR A 249 -4.63 -21.60 -1.29
N GLY A 250 -4.31 -21.88 -2.54
CA GLY A 250 -4.02 -23.24 -3.03
C GLY A 250 -5.20 -24.23 -3.01
N CYS A 251 -6.28 -23.99 -2.27
CA CYS A 251 -7.43 -24.88 -2.16
C CYS A 251 -8.70 -24.15 -1.73
N ARG A 252 -9.88 -24.62 -2.20
CA ARG A 252 -11.20 -24.05 -1.84
C ARG A 252 -11.50 -24.05 -0.33
N ASN A 253 -10.87 -24.93 0.43
CA ASN A 253 -11.12 -25.13 1.86
C ASN A 253 -9.95 -24.72 2.76
N ALA A 254 -8.79 -24.41 2.23
CA ALA A 254 -7.66 -23.91 2.99
C ALA A 254 -7.68 -22.39 3.02
N VAL A 255 -7.59 -21.82 4.21
CA VAL A 255 -7.54 -20.38 4.39
C VAL A 255 -6.17 -19.86 4.07
N TYR A 256 -5.15 -20.66 4.35
CA TYR A 256 -3.74 -20.35 4.11
C TYR A 256 -3.02 -21.60 3.61
N SER A 257 -2.33 -21.48 2.48
CA SER A 257 -1.51 -22.54 1.93
C SER A 257 -0.04 -22.15 2.07
N GLU A 258 0.80 -23.06 2.51
CA GLU A 258 2.26 -22.95 2.39
C GLU A 258 2.71 -22.85 0.93
N ASN A 259 1.86 -23.29 0.00
CA ASN A 259 2.11 -23.29 -1.44
C ASN A 259 1.62 -22.03 -2.17
N CYS A 260 1.50 -20.87 -1.47
CA CYS A 260 1.23 -19.60 -2.16
C CYS A 260 2.34 -19.32 -3.18
N PRO A 261 1.99 -19.06 -4.45
CA PRO A 261 2.99 -18.72 -5.45
C PRO A 261 3.80 -17.49 -5.05
N ARG A 262 5.12 -17.61 -5.12
CA ARG A 262 6.01 -16.45 -4.95
C ARG A 262 5.97 -15.61 -6.20
N CYS A 263 5.66 -14.33 -6.04
CA CYS A 263 5.57 -13.35 -7.11
C CYS A 263 6.84 -12.50 -7.12
N THR A 264 7.73 -12.72 -8.09
CA THR A 264 8.94 -11.91 -8.25
C THR A 264 8.56 -10.60 -8.91
N MET A 265 8.90 -9.48 -8.26
CA MET A 265 8.60 -8.14 -8.78
C MET A 265 9.62 -7.74 -9.86
N PRO A 266 9.19 -6.93 -10.86
CA PRO A 266 10.11 -6.39 -11.86
C PRO A 266 11.07 -5.41 -11.20
N VAL A 267 12.17 -5.09 -11.89
CA VAL A 267 13.08 -4.04 -11.46
C VAL A 267 12.38 -2.68 -11.45
N SER A 268 12.69 -1.85 -10.46
CA SER A 268 12.24 -0.45 -10.43
C SER A 268 12.72 0.30 -11.67
N LYS A 269 11.78 0.67 -12.54
CA LYS A 269 12.11 1.44 -13.76
C LYS A 269 12.78 2.77 -13.43
N SER A 270 12.38 3.40 -12.33
CA SER A 270 12.96 4.68 -11.88
C SER A 270 14.40 4.54 -11.45
N PHE A 271 14.77 3.43 -10.81
CA PHE A 271 16.15 3.13 -10.46
C PHE A 271 16.95 2.68 -11.69
N ALA A 272 16.41 1.72 -12.45
CA ALA A 272 17.08 1.13 -13.61
C ALA A 272 17.45 2.15 -14.69
N GLN A 273 16.54 3.05 -15.07
CA GLN A 273 16.84 4.08 -16.08
C GLN A 273 17.99 4.99 -15.64
N ARG A 274 18.04 5.41 -14.36
CA ARG A 274 19.14 6.20 -13.82
C ARG A 274 20.46 5.44 -13.87
N ALA A 275 20.45 4.18 -13.45
CA ALA A 275 21.63 3.33 -13.44
C ALA A 275 22.14 3.04 -14.86
N ILE A 276 21.25 2.76 -15.82
CA ILE A 276 21.59 2.54 -17.24
C ILE A 276 22.29 3.77 -17.83
N ILE A 277 21.70 4.96 -17.65
CA ILE A 277 22.30 6.19 -18.19
C ILE A 277 23.60 6.52 -17.47
N ALA A 278 23.69 6.36 -16.15
CA ALA A 278 24.93 6.58 -15.42
C ALA A 278 26.04 5.60 -15.85
N ALA A 279 25.72 4.32 -16.10
CA ALA A 279 26.63 3.32 -16.63
C ALA A 279 27.09 3.67 -18.06
N ALA A 280 26.18 4.17 -18.90
CA ALA A 280 26.53 4.62 -20.26
C ALA A 280 27.53 5.80 -20.26
N LEU A 281 27.46 6.65 -19.25
CA LEU A 281 28.36 7.81 -19.09
C LEU A 281 29.66 7.49 -18.34
N ALA A 282 29.79 6.28 -17.80
CA ALA A 282 30.90 5.90 -16.94
C ALA A 282 32.18 5.55 -17.74
N ASP A 283 33.32 5.65 -17.05
CA ASP A 283 34.59 5.13 -17.54
C ASP A 283 34.74 3.66 -17.09
N GLY A 284 34.76 2.75 -18.08
CA GLY A 284 34.89 1.32 -17.85
C GLY A 284 33.61 0.51 -18.07
N VAL A 285 33.56 -0.68 -17.48
CA VAL A 285 32.47 -1.64 -17.65
C VAL A 285 31.69 -1.77 -16.34
N SER A 286 30.39 -1.57 -16.40
CA SER A 286 29.46 -1.70 -15.27
C SER A 286 28.59 -2.95 -15.42
N HIS A 287 28.25 -3.59 -14.29
CA HIS A 287 27.33 -4.70 -14.24
C HIS A 287 26.10 -4.33 -13.40
N LEU A 288 24.93 -4.30 -14.04
CA LEU A 288 23.64 -4.06 -13.37
C LEU A 288 22.91 -5.39 -13.23
N LYS A 289 22.80 -5.90 -12.00
CA LYS A 289 22.20 -7.22 -11.68
C LYS A 289 20.73 -7.06 -11.29
N GLY A 290 19.92 -8.07 -11.58
CA GLY A 290 18.48 -8.06 -11.27
C GLY A 290 17.63 -7.36 -12.35
N TYR A 291 18.19 -7.08 -13.50
CA TYR A 291 17.47 -6.41 -14.59
C TYR A 291 16.30 -7.20 -15.12
N THR A 292 15.19 -6.51 -15.35
CA THR A 292 14.02 -7.02 -16.08
C THR A 292 13.65 -6.03 -17.19
N SER A 293 13.34 -6.56 -18.39
CA SER A 293 12.94 -5.74 -19.52
C SER A 293 11.54 -5.17 -19.33
N CYS A 294 11.36 -3.90 -19.72
CA CYS A 294 10.06 -3.25 -19.91
C CYS A 294 10.24 -2.09 -20.91
N GLY A 295 9.14 -1.58 -21.47
CA GLY A 295 9.22 -0.54 -22.51
C GLY A 295 10.07 0.66 -22.12
N ASP A 296 9.91 1.17 -20.90
CA ASP A 296 10.68 2.33 -20.40
C ASP A 296 12.19 2.02 -20.23
N ASN A 297 12.55 0.80 -19.80
CA ASN A 297 13.94 0.39 -19.64
C ASN A 297 14.63 0.14 -21.00
N GLU A 298 13.91 -0.46 -21.95
CA GLU A 298 14.43 -0.66 -23.31
C GLU A 298 14.70 0.68 -24.02
N ALA A 299 13.83 1.69 -23.79
CA ALA A 299 14.10 3.04 -24.27
C ALA A 299 15.39 3.61 -23.68
N ALA A 300 15.68 3.39 -22.40
CA ALA A 300 16.92 3.81 -21.77
C ALA A 300 18.15 3.06 -22.33
N LEU A 301 18.04 1.76 -22.59
CA LEU A 301 19.10 0.99 -23.23
C LEU A 301 19.37 1.48 -24.66
N GLN A 302 18.30 1.82 -25.41
CA GLN A 302 18.46 2.37 -26.75
C GLN A 302 19.14 3.75 -26.72
N VAL A 303 18.77 4.60 -25.77
CA VAL A 303 19.47 5.88 -25.53
C VAL A 303 20.96 5.64 -25.20
N ALA A 304 21.27 4.69 -24.32
CA ALA A 304 22.64 4.33 -23.97
C ALA A 304 23.47 3.92 -25.24
N ARG A 305 22.86 3.05 -26.10
CA ARG A 305 23.47 2.65 -27.37
C ARG A 305 23.65 3.82 -28.35
N ASN A 306 22.66 4.71 -28.45
CA ASN A 306 22.71 5.90 -29.27
C ASN A 306 23.82 6.89 -28.83
N LEU A 307 24.11 6.91 -27.50
CA LEU A 307 25.26 7.65 -26.97
C LEU A 307 26.62 6.97 -27.27
N GLY A 308 26.61 5.74 -27.81
CA GLY A 308 27.84 5.00 -28.15
C GLY A 308 28.25 3.97 -27.10
N ALA A 309 27.44 3.72 -26.05
CA ALA A 309 27.74 2.68 -25.08
C ALA A 309 27.49 1.28 -25.65
N GLU A 310 28.39 0.34 -25.35
CA GLU A 310 28.20 -1.06 -25.68
C GLU A 310 27.33 -1.72 -24.58
N VAL A 311 26.19 -2.27 -24.98
CA VAL A 311 25.25 -2.90 -24.05
C VAL A 311 25.05 -4.35 -24.39
N HIS A 312 25.36 -5.24 -23.46
CA HIS A 312 25.13 -6.67 -23.54
C HIS A 312 24.24 -7.13 -22.38
N GLN A 313 23.27 -7.98 -22.67
CA GLN A 313 22.41 -8.59 -21.67
C GLN A 313 22.61 -10.10 -21.64
N ASP A 314 22.86 -10.63 -20.43
CA ASP A 314 22.91 -12.07 -20.18
C ASP A 314 21.96 -12.40 -18.99
N GLY A 315 20.83 -13.00 -19.33
CA GLY A 315 19.77 -13.25 -18.34
C GLY A 315 19.27 -11.95 -17.69
N ASN A 316 19.47 -11.83 -16.40
CA ASN A 316 19.10 -10.65 -15.62
C ASN A 316 20.29 -9.71 -15.30
N ILE A 317 21.40 -9.85 -16.01
CA ILE A 317 22.58 -8.99 -15.84
C ILE A 317 22.77 -8.16 -17.12
N LEU A 318 22.84 -6.84 -16.96
CA LEU A 318 23.28 -5.93 -18.01
C LEU A 318 24.76 -5.61 -17.81
N THR A 319 25.55 -5.80 -18.85
CA THR A 319 26.95 -5.36 -18.92
C THR A 319 27.00 -4.16 -19.85
N ILE A 320 27.40 -3.01 -19.31
CA ILE A 320 27.43 -1.74 -20.05
C ILE A 320 28.85 -1.18 -20.01
N ARG A 321 29.50 -1.07 -21.20
CA ARG A 321 30.74 -0.34 -21.37
C ARG A 321 30.42 1.10 -21.71
N GLY A 322 30.72 2.01 -20.81
CA GLY A 322 30.41 3.43 -20.96
C GLY A 322 31.37 4.20 -21.85
N ILE A 323 30.99 5.43 -22.17
CA ILE A 323 31.60 6.30 -23.17
C ILE A 323 32.53 7.38 -22.59
N ALA A 324 32.81 7.41 -21.28
CA ALA A 324 33.50 8.53 -20.63
C ALA A 324 34.85 8.91 -21.28
N ALA A 325 35.56 7.92 -21.82
CA ALA A 325 36.82 8.15 -22.55
C ALA A 325 36.63 8.77 -23.96
N GLN A 326 35.39 8.81 -24.47
CA GLN A 326 35.03 9.23 -25.82
C GLN A 326 34.03 10.38 -25.85
N LEU A 327 33.75 11.01 -24.69
CA LEU A 327 32.79 12.13 -24.58
C LEU A 327 33.13 13.28 -25.54
N GLU A 328 34.43 13.51 -25.82
CA GLU A 328 34.90 14.51 -26.79
C GLU A 328 34.60 14.09 -28.24
N ALA A 329 34.52 12.78 -28.52
CA ALA A 329 34.18 12.21 -29.82
C ALA A 329 32.66 12.03 -30.05
N LEU A 330 31.82 12.33 -29.06
CA LEU A 330 30.37 12.22 -29.18
C LEU A 330 29.77 13.02 -30.35
N VAL A 331 30.46 14.08 -30.77
CA VAL A 331 30.09 14.91 -31.90
C VAL A 331 30.26 14.17 -33.23
N GLU A 332 31.29 13.33 -33.35
CA GLU A 332 31.57 12.54 -34.53
C GLU A 332 30.70 11.30 -34.60
N LEU A 333 30.43 10.64 -33.43
CA LEU A 333 29.61 9.42 -33.32
C LEU A 333 28.13 9.65 -33.64
N LEU A 334 27.59 10.82 -33.31
CA LEU A 334 26.19 11.16 -33.57
C LEU A 334 25.89 11.57 -35.01
N GLY A 335 26.92 11.70 -35.89
CA GLY A 335 26.78 12.21 -37.26
C GLY A 335 27.36 11.37 -38.40
N GLU A 336 28.29 10.46 -38.16
CA GLU A 336 29.05 9.83 -39.25
C GLU A 336 28.68 8.37 -39.57
N ASP A 337 28.10 7.61 -38.67
CA ASP A 337 27.95 6.14 -38.86
C ASP A 337 26.57 5.65 -39.35
N GLY A 338 25.66 6.52 -39.76
CA GLY A 338 24.34 6.10 -40.24
C GLY A 338 23.46 5.37 -39.19
N LYS A 339 23.87 5.31 -37.91
CA LYS A 339 23.16 4.72 -36.80
C LYS A 339 22.35 5.74 -36.01
N SER A 340 22.66 7.01 -36.09
CA SER A 340 21.90 8.11 -35.50
C SER A 340 21.09 8.81 -36.57
N SER A 341 19.76 8.91 -36.37
CA SER A 341 18.94 9.78 -37.23
C SER A 341 19.29 11.23 -36.93
N VAL A 342 19.41 12.06 -37.99
CA VAL A 342 19.48 13.50 -37.87
C VAL A 342 18.17 14.13 -38.35
N ASP A 343 17.79 15.26 -37.75
CA ASP A 343 16.65 16.03 -38.22
C ASP A 343 16.97 16.82 -39.50
N GLU A 344 16.00 17.54 -40.05
CA GLU A 344 16.14 18.35 -41.24
C GLU A 344 17.18 19.48 -41.12
N ASN A 345 17.56 19.84 -39.89
CA ASN A 345 18.59 20.86 -39.58
C ASN A 345 19.96 20.23 -39.33
N GLY A 346 20.10 18.90 -39.46
CA GLY A 346 21.33 18.16 -39.17
C GLY A 346 21.62 17.99 -37.67
N ASN A 347 20.63 18.20 -36.79
CA ASN A 347 20.78 17.96 -35.36
C ASN A 347 20.58 16.48 -35.04
N PRO A 348 21.35 15.90 -34.11
CA PRO A 348 21.12 14.54 -33.63
C PRO A 348 19.70 14.36 -33.07
N VAL A 349 19.07 13.26 -33.41
CA VAL A 349 17.72 12.90 -32.89
C VAL A 349 17.87 11.85 -31.82
N LEU A 350 17.37 12.12 -30.63
CA LEU A 350 17.29 11.20 -29.51
C LEU A 350 15.87 10.71 -29.36
N HIS A 351 15.64 9.43 -29.63
CA HIS A 351 14.34 8.80 -29.43
C HIS A 351 14.24 8.23 -28.01
N VAL A 352 13.28 8.71 -27.23
CA VAL A 352 13.12 8.37 -25.80
C VAL A 352 11.93 7.43 -25.53
N GLY A 353 11.38 6.82 -26.59
CA GLY A 353 10.23 5.92 -26.49
C GLY A 353 9.01 6.66 -25.91
N GLU A 354 8.35 6.03 -24.95
CA GLU A 354 7.20 6.58 -24.24
C GLU A 354 7.56 7.08 -22.82
N SER A 355 8.88 7.09 -22.47
CA SER A 355 9.32 7.36 -21.09
C SER A 355 9.38 8.84 -20.76
N GLY A 356 8.46 9.32 -19.94
CA GLY A 356 8.46 10.69 -19.42
C GLY A 356 9.61 10.99 -18.45
N LEU A 357 10.09 10.00 -17.70
CA LEU A 357 11.26 10.12 -16.84
C LEU A 357 12.54 10.28 -17.67
N LEU A 358 12.76 9.37 -18.62
CA LEU A 358 13.93 9.39 -19.49
C LEU A 358 14.04 10.72 -20.24
N THR A 359 12.93 11.19 -20.83
CA THR A 359 12.86 12.48 -21.51
C THR A 359 13.34 13.62 -20.63
N ARG A 360 12.75 13.78 -19.45
CA ARG A 360 13.07 14.88 -18.54
C ARG A 360 14.49 14.78 -17.97
N MET A 361 14.98 13.59 -17.77
CA MET A 361 16.34 13.35 -17.28
C MET A 361 17.39 13.66 -18.37
N MET A 362 17.11 13.26 -19.61
CA MET A 362 18.04 13.46 -20.72
C MET A 362 18.10 14.91 -21.24
N ILE A 363 17.05 15.71 -21.09
CA ILE A 363 17.02 17.11 -21.56
C ILE A 363 18.22 17.92 -21.02
N PRO A 364 18.41 18.11 -19.68
CA PRO A 364 19.56 18.87 -19.19
C PRO A 364 20.89 18.13 -19.42
N LEU A 365 20.88 16.80 -19.43
CA LEU A 365 22.09 16.01 -19.67
C LEU A 365 22.62 16.23 -21.10
N MET A 366 21.75 16.12 -22.10
CA MET A 366 22.15 16.36 -23.49
C MET A 366 22.54 17.82 -23.74
N ALA A 367 21.86 18.78 -23.12
CA ALA A 367 22.29 20.17 -23.15
C ALA A 367 23.74 20.36 -22.66
N GLN A 368 24.18 19.57 -21.67
CA GLN A 368 25.53 19.69 -21.12
C GLN A 368 26.60 18.97 -21.93
N ILE A 369 26.30 17.76 -22.41
CA ILE A 369 27.33 16.90 -23.02
C ILE A 369 27.38 16.98 -24.54
N CYS A 370 26.32 17.45 -25.22
CA CYS A 370 26.29 17.55 -26.67
C CYS A 370 26.53 19.00 -27.10
N PRO A 371 27.56 19.25 -27.95
CA PRO A 371 27.89 20.61 -28.42
C PRO A 371 26.93 21.12 -29.49
N LYS A 372 26.11 20.26 -30.10
CA LYS A 372 25.07 20.63 -31.08
C LYS A 372 23.70 20.60 -30.39
N PRO A 373 22.70 21.34 -30.90
CA PRO A 373 21.33 21.16 -30.50
C PRO A 373 20.89 19.71 -30.71
N VAL A 374 20.08 19.16 -29.79
CA VAL A 374 19.54 17.78 -29.83
C VAL A 374 18.04 17.82 -29.94
N THR A 375 17.50 17.12 -30.93
CA THR A 375 16.06 16.95 -31.11
C THR A 375 15.58 15.69 -30.43
N PHE A 376 14.60 15.84 -29.50
CA PHE A 376 13.96 14.73 -28.81
C PHE A 376 12.71 14.31 -29.53
N THR A 377 12.55 13.02 -29.75
CA THR A 377 11.34 12.39 -30.30
C THR A 377 10.85 11.28 -29.38
N GLY A 378 9.58 10.97 -29.47
CA GLY A 378 8.97 9.92 -28.66
C GLY A 378 7.72 9.36 -29.33
N GLU A 379 6.95 8.58 -28.60
CA GLU A 379 5.76 7.92 -29.13
C GLU A 379 4.60 7.89 -28.15
N LYS A 380 3.42 7.51 -28.64
CA LYS A 380 2.18 7.25 -27.88
C LYS A 380 1.81 8.38 -26.91
N THR A 381 1.64 8.07 -25.64
CA THR A 381 1.18 9.01 -24.60
C THR A 381 2.15 10.15 -24.32
N LEU A 382 3.43 10.03 -24.73
CA LEU A 382 4.42 11.08 -24.53
C LEU A 382 4.22 12.27 -25.47
N LEU A 383 3.75 12.05 -26.71
CA LEU A 383 3.65 13.11 -27.74
C LEU A 383 2.70 14.26 -27.37
N GLY A 384 1.64 13.97 -26.64
CA GLY A 384 0.68 15.00 -26.19
C GLY A 384 0.99 15.62 -24.83
N ARG A 385 1.95 15.07 -24.10
CA ARG A 385 2.19 15.36 -22.68
C ARG A 385 3.04 16.60 -22.48
N PRO A 386 2.54 17.61 -21.74
CA PRO A 386 3.32 18.81 -21.45
C PRO A 386 4.48 18.49 -20.50
N LEU A 387 5.65 19.07 -20.79
CA LEU A 387 6.85 19.02 -19.95
C LEU A 387 6.88 20.26 -19.06
N THR A 388 5.94 20.36 -18.14
CA THR A 388 5.75 21.54 -17.28
C THR A 388 7.04 21.84 -16.49
N GLY A 389 7.46 23.11 -16.46
CA GLY A 389 8.70 23.55 -15.80
C GLY A 389 9.98 23.33 -16.60
N ALA A 390 9.94 22.64 -17.76
CA ALA A 390 11.16 22.32 -18.51
C ALA A 390 11.92 23.57 -18.96
N ARG A 391 11.20 24.59 -19.44
CA ARG A 391 11.81 25.86 -19.87
C ARG A 391 12.50 26.56 -18.72
N GLU A 392 11.76 26.83 -17.63
CA GLU A 392 12.28 27.49 -16.44
C GLU A 392 13.57 26.80 -15.91
N ILE A 393 13.51 25.48 -15.78
CA ILE A 393 14.60 24.68 -15.19
C ILE A 393 15.84 24.66 -16.08
N VAL A 394 15.68 24.53 -17.40
CA VAL A 394 16.80 24.45 -18.35
C VAL A 394 17.43 25.84 -18.56
N GLU A 395 16.61 26.86 -18.68
CA GLU A 395 17.06 28.24 -18.89
C GLU A 395 17.68 28.87 -17.64
N ALA A 396 17.35 28.38 -16.44
CA ALA A 396 18.00 28.81 -15.20
C ALA A 396 19.53 28.60 -15.20
N PHE A 397 20.00 27.63 -15.99
CA PHE A 397 21.42 27.38 -16.24
C PHE A 397 21.86 27.84 -17.64
N GLY A 398 21.10 28.69 -18.32
CA GLY A 398 21.45 29.37 -19.57
C GLY A 398 21.44 28.48 -20.83
N ALA A 399 20.91 27.27 -20.75
CA ALA A 399 20.61 26.44 -21.92
C ALA A 399 19.27 26.87 -22.53
N LYS A 400 18.95 26.44 -23.76
CA LYS A 400 17.70 26.77 -24.45
C LYS A 400 16.92 25.53 -24.78
N ILE A 401 15.58 25.63 -24.72
CA ILE A 401 14.65 24.56 -25.07
C ILE A 401 13.44 25.14 -25.81
N GLY A 402 12.96 24.45 -26.85
CA GLY A 402 11.79 24.86 -27.62
C GLY A 402 11.09 23.68 -28.28
N ASN A 403 9.82 23.88 -28.66
CA ASN A 403 9.11 22.93 -29.52
C ASN A 403 9.72 22.97 -30.93
N LYS A 404 9.78 21.80 -31.61
CA LYS A 404 10.41 21.71 -32.92
C LYS A 404 9.79 22.64 -33.97
N ASP A 405 8.48 22.82 -33.93
CA ASP A 405 7.68 23.52 -34.94
C ASP A 405 7.30 24.97 -34.56
N VAL A 406 7.75 25.44 -33.41
CA VAL A 406 7.43 26.80 -32.92
C VAL A 406 8.62 27.71 -33.08
N GLN A 407 8.51 28.71 -33.98
CA GLN A 407 9.62 29.61 -34.32
C GLN A 407 9.91 30.67 -33.26
N ASP A 408 8.99 30.95 -32.36
CA ASP A 408 9.17 31.92 -31.27
C ASP A 408 8.39 31.50 -30.00
N ASP A 409 8.82 32.02 -28.85
CA ASP A 409 8.24 31.79 -27.55
C ASP A 409 6.81 32.38 -27.45
N ASP A 410 5.83 31.57 -27.82
CA ASP A 410 4.42 31.91 -27.69
C ASP A 410 3.85 31.59 -26.28
N GLY A 411 4.72 31.18 -25.32
CA GLY A 411 4.33 30.78 -23.99
C GLY A 411 3.68 29.39 -23.92
N SER A 412 3.65 28.64 -25.02
CA SER A 412 3.08 27.29 -25.04
C SER A 412 3.92 26.30 -24.24
N PRO A 413 3.28 25.29 -23.61
CA PRO A 413 4.01 24.23 -22.91
C PRO A 413 4.96 23.47 -23.84
N VAL A 414 6.18 23.23 -23.39
CA VAL A 414 7.15 22.37 -24.11
C VAL A 414 6.60 20.95 -24.21
N LYS A 415 6.63 20.38 -25.41
CA LYS A 415 6.17 19.00 -25.70
C LYS A 415 7.15 18.32 -26.66
N VAL A 416 7.15 17.00 -26.66
CA VAL A 416 7.86 16.22 -27.68
C VAL A 416 7.06 16.24 -28.98
N PRO A 417 7.68 16.50 -30.17
CA PRO A 417 9.11 16.71 -30.39
C PRO A 417 9.60 18.09 -29.92
N LEU A 418 10.81 18.15 -29.38
CA LEU A 418 11.44 19.35 -28.86
C LEU A 418 12.94 19.38 -29.21
N THR A 419 13.55 20.58 -29.17
CA THR A 419 15.00 20.75 -29.34
C THR A 419 15.58 21.42 -28.09
N VAL A 420 16.72 20.91 -27.61
CA VAL A 420 17.50 21.49 -26.52
C VAL A 420 18.92 21.85 -27.00
N SER A 421 19.46 22.94 -26.52
CA SER A 421 20.84 23.38 -26.82
C SER A 421 21.49 23.97 -25.57
N GLY A 422 22.75 23.63 -25.37
CA GLY A 422 23.58 24.07 -24.24
C GLY A 422 24.77 24.90 -24.63
N PRO A 423 25.86 24.88 -23.84
CA PRO A 423 25.99 24.14 -22.58
C PRO A 423 25.31 24.79 -21.40
N LEU A 424 25.10 24.01 -20.32
CA LEU A 424 24.67 24.55 -19.03
C LEU A 424 25.79 25.45 -18.45
N LYS A 425 25.46 26.65 -18.01
CA LYS A 425 26.39 27.58 -17.40
C LYS A 425 26.51 27.31 -15.91
N PRO A 426 27.69 26.89 -15.40
CA PRO A 426 27.87 26.64 -13.96
C PRO A 426 27.64 27.90 -13.13
N GLY A 427 27.06 27.77 -11.96
CA GLY A 427 26.75 28.88 -11.07
C GLY A 427 25.69 28.56 -10.05
N ARG A 428 25.03 29.60 -9.52
CA ARG A 428 23.92 29.48 -8.60
C ARG A 428 22.61 29.72 -9.35
N ALA A 429 21.69 28.80 -9.26
CA ALA A 429 20.34 28.93 -9.80
C ALA A 429 19.30 28.53 -8.77
N GLU A 430 18.15 29.19 -8.82
CA GLU A 430 16.96 28.87 -8.02
C GLU A 430 15.83 28.46 -8.97
N ILE A 431 15.18 27.36 -8.68
CA ILE A 431 14.12 26.77 -9.50
C ILE A 431 12.95 26.30 -8.63
N SER A 432 11.76 26.19 -9.24
CA SER A 432 10.60 25.57 -8.58
C SER A 432 10.67 24.04 -8.62
N GLY A 433 10.47 23.39 -7.48
CA GLY A 433 10.33 21.93 -7.36
C GLY A 433 8.90 21.44 -7.51
N LYS A 434 7.90 22.33 -7.69
CA LYS A 434 6.47 22.00 -7.74
C LYS A 434 6.11 20.98 -8.82
N HIS A 435 6.86 20.97 -9.94
CA HIS A 435 6.59 20.09 -11.07
C HIS A 435 7.21 18.70 -10.94
N GLY A 436 7.90 18.41 -9.83
CA GLY A 436 8.48 17.12 -9.47
C GLY A 436 9.99 17.01 -9.72
N SER A 437 10.53 15.82 -9.44
CA SER A 437 11.97 15.57 -9.33
C SER A 437 12.68 15.22 -10.63
N GLN A 438 11.97 14.94 -11.73
CA GLN A 438 12.58 14.30 -12.90
C GLN A 438 13.56 15.19 -13.67
N LEU A 439 13.21 16.46 -13.93
CA LEU A 439 14.11 17.44 -14.54
C LEU A 439 15.28 17.80 -13.60
N ILE A 440 14.98 17.88 -12.30
CA ILE A 440 16.00 18.11 -11.26
C ILE A 440 17.00 16.94 -11.25
N SER A 441 16.53 15.69 -11.35
CA SER A 441 17.40 14.52 -11.52
C SER A 441 18.34 14.67 -12.73
N GLY A 442 17.80 15.14 -13.85
CA GLY A 442 18.61 15.41 -15.05
C GLY A 442 19.69 16.49 -14.82
N LEU A 443 19.37 17.58 -14.13
CA LEU A 443 20.35 18.59 -13.73
C LEU A 443 21.44 18.01 -12.82
N LEU A 444 21.06 17.21 -11.82
CA LEU A 444 22.00 16.57 -10.90
C LEU A 444 22.94 15.59 -11.64
N MET A 445 22.46 14.96 -12.72
CA MET A 445 23.29 14.11 -13.58
C MET A 445 24.19 14.92 -14.53
N ALA A 446 23.75 16.09 -14.96
CA ALA A 446 24.43 16.93 -15.95
C ALA A 446 25.51 17.85 -15.36
N LEU A 447 25.19 18.52 -14.23
CA LEU A 447 26.08 19.53 -13.63
C LEU A 447 27.46 19.02 -13.18
N PRO A 448 27.67 17.72 -12.83
CA PRO A 448 29.04 17.20 -12.60
C PRO A 448 30.00 17.35 -13.77
N PHE A 449 29.52 17.40 -15.03
CA PHE A 449 30.31 17.61 -16.21
C PHE A 449 30.71 19.10 -16.45
N ALA A 450 30.07 20.04 -15.73
CA ALA A 450 30.38 21.46 -15.90
C ALA A 450 31.80 21.78 -15.41
N GLU A 451 32.45 22.79 -16.02
CA GLU A 451 33.81 23.16 -15.69
C GLU A 451 34.02 23.68 -14.25
N ARG A 452 33.01 24.28 -13.68
CA ARG A 452 33.02 24.90 -12.33
C ARG A 452 31.89 24.40 -11.48
N ASN A 453 31.99 24.65 -10.18
CA ASN A 453 30.97 24.27 -9.19
C ASN A 453 29.64 24.99 -9.45
N SER A 454 28.55 24.29 -9.13
CA SER A 454 27.19 24.81 -9.21
C SER A 454 26.45 24.61 -7.87
N SER A 455 25.51 25.53 -7.60
CA SER A 455 24.58 25.44 -6.49
C SER A 455 23.15 25.52 -7.03
N LEU A 456 22.39 24.44 -6.89
CA LEU A 456 21.00 24.37 -7.29
C LEU A 456 20.11 24.48 -6.05
N ILE A 457 19.26 25.50 -6.03
CA ILE A 457 18.27 25.73 -4.98
C ILE A 457 16.91 25.35 -5.54
N VAL A 458 16.25 24.41 -4.88
CA VAL A 458 14.94 23.92 -5.27
C VAL A 458 13.91 24.38 -4.24
N LYS A 459 13.00 25.27 -4.63
CA LYS A 459 11.91 25.75 -3.81
C LYS A 459 10.68 24.85 -3.93
N ASP A 460 9.96 24.64 -2.83
CA ASP A 460 8.77 23.79 -2.76
C ASP A 460 9.00 22.41 -3.42
N PRO A 461 10.03 21.64 -3.00
CA PRO A 461 10.38 20.38 -3.64
C PRO A 461 9.24 19.36 -3.49
N LYS A 462 8.93 18.63 -4.58
CA LYS A 462 7.99 17.51 -4.60
C LYS A 462 8.69 16.26 -5.11
N SER A 463 8.20 15.09 -4.70
CA SER A 463 8.81 13.79 -5.03
C SER A 463 10.28 13.72 -4.59
N ILE A 464 10.59 14.22 -3.40
CA ILE A 464 11.92 14.27 -2.79
C ILE A 464 12.62 12.90 -2.81
N PRO A 465 11.97 11.77 -2.47
CA PRO A 465 12.57 10.45 -2.50
C PRO A 465 13.28 10.12 -3.82
N TYR A 466 12.69 10.51 -4.96
CA TYR A 466 13.29 10.26 -6.28
C TYR A 466 14.52 11.12 -6.57
N MET A 467 14.70 12.28 -5.90
CA MET A 467 15.94 13.03 -5.94
C MET A 467 17.03 12.27 -5.18
N PHE A 468 16.70 11.67 -4.05
CA PHE A 468 17.62 10.83 -3.28
C PHE A 468 18.01 9.54 -4.01
N ILE A 469 17.09 8.89 -4.74
CA ILE A 469 17.44 7.78 -5.64
C ILE A 469 18.49 8.24 -6.67
N THR A 470 18.34 9.44 -7.22
CA THR A 470 19.34 9.99 -8.15
C THR A 470 20.68 10.18 -7.47
N LEU A 471 20.73 10.75 -6.27
CA LEU A 471 21.97 10.94 -5.51
C LEU A 471 22.62 9.61 -5.14
N GLU A 472 21.83 8.60 -4.79
CA GLU A 472 22.31 7.25 -4.48
C GLU A 472 22.98 6.60 -5.71
N VAL A 473 22.28 6.59 -6.84
CA VAL A 473 22.84 6.08 -8.09
C VAL A 473 24.13 6.83 -8.45
N LEU A 474 24.10 8.16 -8.42
CA LEU A 474 25.28 8.98 -8.72
C LEU A 474 26.46 8.66 -7.80
N LYS A 475 26.21 8.48 -6.51
CA LYS A 475 27.23 8.09 -5.52
C LYS A 475 27.87 6.74 -5.87
N LYS A 476 27.08 5.76 -6.31
CA LYS A 476 27.59 4.44 -6.74
C LYS A 476 28.49 4.57 -7.96
N PHE A 477 28.21 5.49 -8.87
CA PHE A 477 29.04 5.82 -10.03
C PHE A 477 30.16 6.87 -9.74
N GLY A 478 30.47 7.10 -8.47
CA GLY A 478 31.60 7.95 -8.05
C GLY A 478 31.34 9.46 -8.06
N ILE A 479 30.14 9.89 -8.38
CA ILE A 479 29.73 11.30 -8.35
C ILE A 479 29.26 11.67 -6.94
N ARG A 480 29.73 12.80 -6.42
CA ARG A 480 29.38 13.30 -5.10
C ARG A 480 28.72 14.66 -5.20
N ILE A 481 27.54 14.76 -4.63
CA ILE A 481 26.73 15.97 -4.54
C ILE A 481 26.34 16.16 -3.09
N GLY A 482 26.70 17.32 -2.50
CA GLY A 482 26.22 17.71 -1.19
C GLY A 482 24.77 18.19 -1.28
N ASN A 483 23.98 17.90 -0.27
CA ASN A 483 22.61 18.40 -0.18
C ASN A 483 22.30 18.86 1.24
N ASP A 484 21.48 19.91 1.34
CA ASP A 484 20.92 20.41 2.58
C ASP A 484 19.40 20.50 2.37
N MET A 485 18.62 20.07 3.36
CA MET A 485 17.16 20.26 3.40
C MET A 485 16.83 21.35 4.41
N LEU A 486 15.96 22.25 4.04
CA LEU A 486 15.53 23.38 4.84
C LEU A 486 14.00 23.40 4.95
N GLY A 487 13.51 23.83 6.11
CA GLY A 487 12.08 23.94 6.36
C GLY A 487 11.80 24.88 7.54
N GLY A 488 10.52 25.05 7.86
CA GLY A 488 10.08 25.85 9.00
C GLY A 488 10.34 25.15 10.36
N PRO A 489 9.81 25.74 11.44
CA PRO A 489 9.97 25.15 12.79
C PRO A 489 9.49 23.69 12.89
N ASP A 490 8.43 23.34 12.18
CA ASP A 490 7.87 21.99 12.19
C ASP A 490 8.81 20.98 11.54
N PHE A 491 9.48 21.35 10.43
CA PHE A 491 10.53 20.54 9.81
C PHE A 491 11.69 20.28 10.77
N LEU A 492 12.12 21.32 11.49
CA LEU A 492 13.22 21.20 12.45
C LEU A 492 12.84 20.35 13.68
N ALA A 493 11.56 20.29 14.02
CA ALA A 493 11.04 19.49 15.12
C ALA A 493 10.75 18.02 14.73
N SER A 494 10.64 17.73 13.43
CA SER A 494 10.16 16.44 12.90
C SER A 494 11.27 15.41 12.63
N ASP A 495 12.52 15.65 13.05
CA ASP A 495 13.66 14.79 12.74
C ASP A 495 13.84 14.49 11.23
N GLY A 496 13.47 15.45 10.38
CA GLY A 496 13.71 15.40 8.95
C GLY A 496 12.55 14.87 8.11
N ASP A 497 11.32 15.04 8.54
CA ASP A 497 10.13 14.72 7.73
C ASP A 497 10.16 15.48 6.39
N TRP A 498 10.32 14.74 5.31
CA TRP A 498 10.44 15.28 3.96
C TRP A 498 9.19 16.03 3.50
N SER A 499 8.02 15.73 4.02
CA SER A 499 6.76 16.41 3.68
C SER A 499 6.77 17.90 4.10
N LEU A 500 7.53 18.23 5.13
CA LEU A 500 7.68 19.57 5.71
C LEU A 500 8.87 20.35 5.11
N CYS A 501 9.62 19.75 4.17
CA CYS A 501 10.75 20.40 3.50
C CYS A 501 10.26 21.45 2.50
N THR A 502 10.66 22.70 2.67
CA THR A 502 10.30 23.82 1.79
C THR A 502 11.39 24.20 0.80
N GLU A 503 12.62 23.79 1.04
CA GLU A 503 13.77 24.10 0.17
C GLU A 503 14.82 23.01 0.25
N MET A 504 15.39 22.63 -0.91
CA MET A 504 16.58 21.77 -1.02
C MET A 504 17.70 22.53 -1.72
N VAL A 505 18.92 22.42 -1.18
CA VAL A 505 20.11 23.02 -1.75
C VAL A 505 21.09 21.93 -2.13
N PHE A 506 21.37 21.78 -3.44
CA PHE A 506 22.37 20.85 -3.94
C PHE A 506 23.65 21.58 -4.28
N LYS A 507 24.79 21.09 -3.78
CA LYS A 507 26.15 21.60 -4.01
C LYS A 507 26.89 20.63 -4.91
N VAL A 508 27.01 20.98 -6.18
CA VAL A 508 27.61 20.13 -7.21
C VAL A 508 29.01 20.64 -7.54
N LYS A 509 30.01 19.80 -7.32
CA LYS A 509 31.37 20.06 -7.78
C LYS A 509 31.46 19.77 -9.28
N GLY A 510 31.98 20.71 -10.05
CA GLY A 510 32.22 20.51 -11.47
C GLY A 510 33.49 19.67 -11.75
N GLY A 511 33.64 19.21 -12.99
CA GLY A 511 34.77 18.40 -13.42
C GLY A 511 34.83 16.99 -12.85
N GLN A 512 33.70 16.45 -12.37
CA GLN A 512 33.61 15.07 -11.92
C GLN A 512 33.47 14.11 -13.12
N LYS A 513 33.92 12.87 -12.94
CA LYS A 513 33.82 11.81 -13.93
C LYS A 513 33.08 10.63 -13.36
N TYR A 514 32.13 10.09 -14.12
CA TYR A 514 31.46 8.86 -13.80
C TYR A 514 32.42 7.69 -13.88
N LYS A 515 32.35 6.77 -12.89
CA LYS A 515 33.17 5.56 -12.81
C LYS A 515 32.26 4.34 -12.92
N ALA A 516 32.74 3.31 -13.60
CA ALA A 516 32.04 2.05 -13.69
C ALA A 516 31.73 1.47 -12.30
N ALA A 517 30.59 0.81 -12.18
CA ALA A 517 30.13 0.24 -10.93
C ALA A 517 29.32 -1.05 -11.15
N ASP A 518 29.40 -1.94 -10.18
CA ASP A 518 28.52 -3.10 -10.08
C ASP A 518 27.38 -2.77 -9.12
N ILE A 519 26.13 -2.90 -9.58
CA ILE A 519 24.94 -2.50 -8.85
C ILE A 519 23.91 -3.60 -8.89
N ASP A 520 23.35 -3.96 -7.73
CA ASP A 520 22.13 -4.72 -7.63
C ASP A 520 20.94 -3.77 -7.76
N LEU A 521 20.13 -4.00 -8.79
CA LEU A 521 18.91 -3.24 -9.04
C LEU A 521 17.81 -3.73 -8.10
N GLU A 522 17.04 -2.81 -7.53
CA GLU A 522 15.94 -3.14 -6.61
C GLU A 522 14.60 -3.31 -7.33
N GLY A 523 13.69 -4.06 -6.71
CA GLY A 523 12.34 -4.27 -7.23
C GLY A 523 11.46 -3.04 -7.18
N ASP A 524 10.41 -3.03 -8.00
CA ASP A 524 9.48 -1.91 -8.18
C ASP A 524 8.34 -1.96 -7.15
N TRP A 525 8.36 -1.04 -6.18
CA TRP A 525 7.33 -0.92 -5.16
C TRP A 525 5.98 -0.48 -5.71
N SER A 526 5.94 0.30 -6.80
CA SER A 526 4.68 0.65 -7.44
C SER A 526 3.99 -0.57 -8.09
N ALA A 527 4.78 -1.50 -8.66
CA ALA A 527 4.25 -2.76 -9.18
C ALA A 527 3.80 -3.68 -8.04
N ALA A 528 4.63 -3.79 -6.99
CA ALA A 528 4.36 -4.60 -5.80
C ALA A 528 3.06 -4.21 -5.10
N ALA A 529 2.73 -2.92 -5.03
CA ALA A 529 1.54 -2.41 -4.36
C ALA A 529 0.25 -3.10 -4.85
N ASN A 530 0.16 -3.44 -6.15
CA ASN A 530 -1.01 -4.11 -6.70
C ASN A 530 -1.19 -5.53 -6.14
N PHE A 531 -0.10 -6.27 -5.99
CA PHE A 531 -0.12 -7.63 -5.42
C PHE A 531 -0.35 -7.60 -3.92
N LEU A 532 0.23 -6.61 -3.22
CA LEU A 532 0.03 -6.42 -1.79
C LEU A 532 -1.44 -6.10 -1.48
N VAL A 533 -2.06 -5.19 -2.22
CA VAL A 533 -3.49 -4.88 -2.07
C VAL A 533 -4.35 -6.09 -2.43
N ALA A 534 -4.02 -6.80 -3.51
CA ALA A 534 -4.75 -8.02 -3.88
C ALA A 534 -4.71 -9.06 -2.74
N GLY A 535 -3.54 -9.30 -2.15
CA GLY A 535 -3.39 -10.22 -1.01
C GLY A 535 -4.13 -9.75 0.24
N ALA A 536 -4.02 -8.47 0.60
CA ALA A 536 -4.65 -7.88 1.78
C ALA A 536 -6.19 -7.94 1.74
N VAL A 537 -6.79 -7.80 0.55
CA VAL A 537 -8.26 -7.80 0.36
C VAL A 537 -8.77 -9.20 0.04
N PHE A 538 -8.12 -9.92 -0.88
CA PHE A 538 -8.70 -11.09 -1.54
C PHE A 538 -8.02 -12.42 -1.19
N GLY A 539 -7.00 -12.45 -0.32
CA GLY A 539 -6.39 -13.72 0.08
C GLY A 539 -5.00 -13.58 0.69
N LYS A 540 -4.00 -14.11 -0.01
CA LYS A 540 -2.58 -14.06 0.39
C LYS A 540 -1.72 -13.77 -0.84
N ALA A 541 -0.65 -13.01 -0.66
CA ALA A 541 0.41 -12.85 -1.65
C ALA A 541 1.79 -12.91 -0.99
N VAL A 542 2.76 -13.51 -1.67
CA VAL A 542 4.17 -13.57 -1.25
C VAL A 542 5.01 -12.93 -2.34
N LEU A 543 5.70 -11.84 -2.02
CA LEU A 543 6.47 -11.04 -2.97
C LEU A 543 7.97 -11.17 -2.73
N GLN A 544 8.72 -11.24 -3.83
CA GLN A 544 10.18 -11.35 -3.84
C GLN A 544 10.84 -10.24 -4.63
N GLY A 545 12.10 -9.96 -4.33
CA GLY A 545 12.93 -9.00 -5.07
C GLY A 545 12.76 -7.55 -4.63
N LEU A 546 12.08 -7.31 -3.50
CA LEU A 546 11.88 -5.99 -2.92
C LEU A 546 12.95 -5.71 -1.84
N ASP A 547 13.21 -4.43 -1.59
CA ASP A 547 14.11 -3.94 -0.54
C ASP A 547 13.34 -2.96 0.35
N THR A 548 13.16 -3.29 1.61
CA THR A 548 12.43 -2.44 2.57
C THR A 548 13.22 -1.24 3.06
N THR A 549 14.50 -1.15 2.70
CA THR A 549 15.33 0.04 2.91
C THR A 549 15.35 0.98 1.70
N SER A 550 14.55 0.65 0.66
CA SER A 550 14.47 1.42 -0.59
C SER A 550 14.05 2.88 -0.37
N LEU A 551 14.63 3.76 -1.14
CA LEU A 551 14.23 5.17 -1.22
C LEU A 551 13.03 5.43 -2.16
N GLN A 552 12.40 4.38 -2.70
CA GLN A 552 11.20 4.55 -3.52
C GLN A 552 10.04 5.07 -2.67
N ALA A 553 9.42 6.18 -3.07
CA ALA A 553 8.28 6.75 -2.34
C ALA A 553 7.11 5.76 -2.20
N ASP A 554 6.97 4.87 -3.18
CA ASP A 554 5.89 3.88 -3.23
C ASP A 554 6.06 2.75 -2.18
N LEU A 555 7.21 2.70 -1.46
CA LEU A 555 7.36 1.88 -0.25
C LEU A 555 6.31 2.23 0.82
N SER A 556 5.78 3.47 0.80
CA SER A 556 4.70 3.91 1.69
C SER A 556 3.43 3.03 1.62
N ILE A 557 3.30 2.16 0.59
CA ILE A 557 2.23 1.16 0.56
C ILE A 557 2.26 0.24 1.78
N MET A 558 3.43 -0.02 2.37
CA MET A 558 3.55 -0.82 3.59
C MET A 558 2.86 -0.13 4.78
N ASP A 559 3.13 1.17 4.96
CA ASP A 559 2.52 1.97 6.02
C ASP A 559 1.01 2.10 5.79
N ILE A 560 0.58 2.38 4.57
CA ILE A 560 -0.84 2.46 4.20
C ILE A 560 -1.58 1.15 4.52
N LEU A 561 -1.00 0.01 4.21
CA LEU A 561 -1.59 -1.28 4.50
C LEU A 561 -1.63 -1.57 6.01
N MET A 562 -0.60 -1.19 6.76
CA MET A 562 -0.58 -1.31 8.23
C MET A 562 -1.64 -0.42 8.86
N ASP A 563 -1.79 0.82 8.41
CA ASP A 563 -2.83 1.75 8.88
C ASP A 563 -4.24 1.24 8.57
N ALA A 564 -4.41 0.66 7.38
CA ALA A 564 -5.65 -0.02 7.00
C ALA A 564 -5.90 -1.31 7.79
N GLY A 565 -4.92 -1.83 8.52
CA GLY A 565 -5.05 -3.02 9.36
C GLY A 565 -4.71 -4.33 8.66
N ALA A 566 -4.02 -4.32 7.51
CA ALA A 566 -3.57 -5.53 6.84
C ALA A 566 -2.57 -6.33 7.70
N SER A 567 -2.54 -7.64 7.50
CA SER A 567 -1.52 -8.52 8.09
C SER A 567 -0.34 -8.60 7.14
N LEU A 568 0.80 -8.10 7.60
CA LEU A 568 2.06 -8.06 6.85
C LEU A 568 3.15 -8.74 7.66
N SER A 569 3.98 -9.55 7.01
CA SER A 569 5.19 -10.12 7.59
C SER A 569 6.33 -10.11 6.58
N GLN A 570 7.55 -10.00 7.10
CA GLN A 570 8.77 -10.08 6.31
C GLN A 570 9.72 -11.07 6.96
N LEU A 571 10.23 -12.00 6.16
CA LEU A 571 11.19 -13.02 6.58
C LEU A 571 12.56 -12.71 5.98
N ASP A 572 13.61 -13.10 6.71
CA ASP A 572 15.01 -13.10 6.22
C ASP A 572 15.64 -11.72 5.89
N GLY A 573 15.33 -10.68 6.69
CA GLY A 573 15.99 -9.37 6.60
C GLY A 573 15.40 -8.44 5.53
N ASP A 574 16.11 -7.35 5.20
CA ASP A 574 15.60 -6.22 4.41
C ASP A 574 15.22 -6.58 2.96
N ARG A 575 15.71 -7.69 2.43
CA ARG A 575 15.43 -8.22 1.07
C ARG A 575 14.74 -9.57 1.08
N GLY A 576 14.19 -9.96 2.20
CA GLY A 576 13.44 -11.20 2.33
C GLY A 576 12.06 -11.16 1.67
N ASP A 577 11.40 -12.32 1.66
CA ASP A 577 10.05 -12.44 1.14
C ASP A 577 9.07 -11.60 1.99
N ILE A 578 8.24 -10.80 1.33
CA ILE A 578 7.17 -10.04 1.96
C ILE A 578 5.87 -10.78 1.77
N THR A 579 5.24 -11.15 2.87
CA THR A 579 3.94 -11.81 2.88
C THR A 579 2.86 -10.83 3.33
N VAL A 580 1.76 -10.79 2.60
CA VAL A 580 0.54 -10.08 2.99
C VAL A 580 -0.63 -11.05 3.01
N GLN A 581 -1.49 -10.91 4.00
CA GLN A 581 -2.68 -11.74 4.15
C GLN A 581 -3.90 -10.88 4.49
N ARG A 582 -5.09 -11.43 4.20
CA ARG A 582 -6.36 -10.81 4.57
C ARG A 582 -6.42 -10.53 6.06
N ALA A 583 -6.93 -9.35 6.37
CA ALA A 583 -7.29 -8.93 7.71
C ALA A 583 -8.57 -8.07 7.66
N PRO A 584 -9.24 -7.80 8.78
CA PRO A 584 -10.31 -6.80 8.81
C PRO A 584 -9.73 -5.42 8.48
N LEU A 585 -10.05 -4.92 7.27
CA LEU A 585 -9.53 -3.63 6.80
C LEU A 585 -10.46 -2.49 7.21
N LYS A 586 -9.89 -1.39 7.67
CA LYS A 586 -10.57 -0.13 8.05
C LYS A 586 -10.11 1.02 7.16
N ALA A 587 -10.92 2.06 7.08
CA ALA A 587 -10.59 3.31 6.40
C ALA A 587 -9.28 3.91 6.92
N PHE A 588 -8.57 4.59 6.03
CA PHE A 588 -7.28 5.23 6.29
C PHE A 588 -7.20 6.62 5.66
N SER A 589 -6.28 7.42 6.15
CA SER A 589 -5.95 8.72 5.57
C SER A 589 -4.47 8.79 5.23
N VAL A 590 -4.14 9.26 4.04
CA VAL A 590 -2.76 9.33 3.57
C VAL A 590 -2.51 10.56 2.71
N ASP A 591 -1.35 11.18 2.86
CA ASP A 591 -0.80 12.12 1.88
C ASP A 591 0.05 11.35 0.86
N ALA A 592 -0.52 11.13 -0.33
CA ALA A 592 0.15 10.45 -1.44
C ALA A 592 0.80 11.41 -2.45
N SER A 593 1.03 12.68 -2.07
CA SER A 593 1.68 13.69 -2.94
C SER A 593 3.05 13.25 -3.45
N ASN A 594 3.80 12.48 -2.66
CA ASN A 594 5.12 11.95 -3.03
C ASN A 594 5.06 10.61 -3.78
N CYS A 595 3.98 9.85 -3.69
CA CYS A 595 3.78 8.55 -4.33
C CYS A 595 2.53 8.51 -5.25
N PRO A 596 2.42 9.42 -6.24
CA PRO A 596 1.23 9.55 -7.09
C PRO A 596 0.93 8.30 -7.94
N ASP A 597 1.87 7.37 -8.05
CA ASP A 597 1.69 6.12 -8.79
C ASP A 597 0.89 5.08 -7.98
N LEU A 598 0.74 5.26 -6.67
CA LEU A 598 -0.09 4.43 -5.82
C LEU A 598 -1.59 4.77 -5.88
N PHE A 599 -1.98 5.98 -6.32
CA PHE A 599 -3.38 6.42 -6.26
C PHE A 599 -4.39 5.42 -6.87
N PRO A 600 -4.18 4.84 -8.06
CA PRO A 600 -5.13 3.89 -8.62
C PRO A 600 -5.38 2.69 -7.69
N ILE A 601 -4.31 2.09 -7.18
CA ILE A 601 -4.44 0.87 -6.38
C ILE A 601 -4.90 1.13 -4.94
N ILE A 602 -4.49 2.24 -4.31
CA ILE A 602 -4.99 2.59 -2.97
C ILE A 602 -6.45 3.06 -3.01
N SER A 603 -6.94 3.55 -4.15
CA SER A 603 -8.36 3.81 -4.36
C SER A 603 -9.19 2.52 -4.39
N VAL A 604 -8.65 1.45 -4.99
CA VAL A 604 -9.25 0.12 -4.94
C VAL A 604 -9.20 -0.44 -3.51
N LEU A 605 -8.06 -0.29 -2.80
CA LEU A 605 -7.96 -0.67 -1.39
C LEU A 605 -9.03 0.02 -0.55
N ALA A 606 -9.16 1.35 -0.69
CA ALA A 606 -10.14 2.15 0.04
C ALA A 606 -11.58 1.67 -0.19
N ALA A 607 -11.92 1.25 -1.42
CA ALA A 607 -13.24 0.70 -1.72
C ALA A 607 -13.57 -0.58 -0.91
N PHE A 608 -12.55 -1.33 -0.45
CA PHE A 608 -12.68 -2.54 0.37
C PHE A 608 -12.31 -2.35 1.84
N CYS A 609 -11.96 -1.13 2.26
CA CYS A 609 -11.79 -0.76 3.65
C CYS A 609 -13.11 -0.24 4.23
N GLN A 610 -13.46 -0.65 5.44
CA GLN A 610 -14.69 -0.18 6.05
C GLN A 610 -14.56 1.26 6.54
N GLY A 611 -15.49 2.13 6.14
CA GLY A 611 -15.52 3.53 6.50
C GLY A 611 -15.08 4.46 5.37
N THR A 612 -14.75 5.71 5.70
CA THR A 612 -14.41 6.75 4.73
C THR A 612 -12.92 7.01 4.72
N SER A 613 -12.24 6.61 3.63
CA SER A 613 -10.81 6.88 3.42
C SER A 613 -10.57 8.22 2.74
N ARG A 614 -9.44 8.89 3.06
CA ARG A 614 -9.04 10.19 2.51
C ARG A 614 -7.64 10.12 1.92
N LEU A 615 -7.52 10.45 0.63
CA LEU A 615 -6.28 10.38 -0.12
C LEU A 615 -5.90 11.79 -0.60
N ALA A 616 -4.95 12.44 0.07
CA ALA A 616 -4.48 13.78 -0.28
C ALA A 616 -3.40 13.74 -1.38
N GLY A 617 -3.27 14.82 -2.15
CA GLY A 617 -2.30 14.96 -3.24
C GLY A 617 -2.89 14.75 -4.64
N LEU A 618 -4.20 14.90 -4.80
CA LEU A 618 -4.93 14.68 -6.06
C LEU A 618 -4.41 15.56 -7.20
N GLY A 619 -3.99 16.81 -6.90
CA GLY A 619 -3.44 17.76 -7.88
C GLY A 619 -2.17 17.26 -8.58
N ARG A 620 -1.49 16.23 -8.05
CA ARG A 620 -0.31 15.62 -8.67
C ARG A 620 -0.63 14.71 -9.87
N LEU A 621 -1.90 14.37 -10.08
CA LEU A 621 -2.35 13.34 -11.02
C LEU A 621 -2.66 13.85 -12.43
N ALA A 622 -2.88 15.15 -12.62
CA ALA A 622 -3.37 15.75 -13.86
C ALA A 622 -2.43 15.60 -15.08
N ASN A 623 -1.12 15.45 -14.87
CA ASN A 623 -0.11 15.42 -15.93
C ASN A 623 0.70 14.11 -15.94
N LYS A 624 0.06 12.99 -15.66
CA LYS A 624 0.63 11.64 -15.74
C LYS A 624 0.43 11.05 -17.16
N GLU A 625 0.41 9.75 -17.30
CA GLU A 625 0.09 9.03 -18.53
C GLU A 625 -1.32 9.35 -19.02
N SER A 626 -2.22 9.55 -18.06
CA SER A 626 -3.59 10.04 -18.21
C SER A 626 -3.84 11.20 -17.21
N ASP A 627 -4.98 11.84 -17.26
CA ASP A 627 -5.54 12.56 -16.12
C ASP A 627 -6.05 11.52 -15.12
N ARG A 628 -5.15 11.03 -14.27
CA ARG A 628 -5.46 9.94 -13.34
C ARG A 628 -6.54 10.29 -12.34
N ALA A 629 -6.64 11.54 -11.92
CA ALA A 629 -7.69 11.98 -11.01
C ALA A 629 -9.07 11.72 -11.61
N LYS A 630 -9.26 12.14 -12.86
CA LYS A 630 -10.48 11.91 -13.61
C LYS A 630 -10.71 10.43 -13.88
N ALA A 631 -9.67 9.70 -14.33
CA ALA A 631 -9.76 8.27 -14.62
C ALA A 631 -10.16 7.44 -13.38
N ILE A 632 -9.61 7.74 -12.20
CA ILE A 632 -9.95 7.08 -10.94
C ILE A 632 -11.41 7.36 -10.54
N LEU A 633 -11.86 8.62 -10.64
CA LEU A 633 -13.25 8.99 -10.33
C LEU A 633 -14.24 8.29 -11.27
N GLU A 634 -13.95 8.23 -12.57
CA GLU A 634 -14.74 7.50 -13.55
C GLU A 634 -14.79 5.99 -13.22
N MET A 635 -13.64 5.39 -12.92
CA MET A 635 -13.52 3.99 -12.51
C MET A 635 -14.38 3.70 -11.27
N LEU A 636 -14.21 4.45 -10.18
CA LEU A 636 -14.95 4.26 -8.93
C LEU A 636 -16.47 4.45 -9.12
N SER A 637 -16.86 5.50 -9.84
CA SER A 637 -18.27 5.75 -10.15
C SER A 637 -18.91 4.61 -10.93
N GLN A 638 -18.22 4.09 -11.96
CA GLN A 638 -18.70 2.99 -12.77
C GLN A 638 -18.77 1.69 -11.95
N MET A 639 -17.85 1.47 -10.99
CA MET A 639 -17.86 0.34 -10.06
C MET A 639 -18.98 0.45 -9.00
N GLY A 640 -19.68 1.58 -8.92
CA GLY A 640 -20.71 1.83 -7.92
C GLY A 640 -20.12 2.16 -6.55
N VAL A 641 -18.88 2.67 -6.51
CA VAL A 641 -18.22 3.15 -5.29
C VAL A 641 -18.49 4.64 -5.15
N LYS A 642 -18.96 5.04 -3.97
CA LYS A 642 -19.20 6.45 -3.67
C LYS A 642 -17.88 7.15 -3.37
N ALA A 643 -17.55 8.13 -4.21
CA ALA A 643 -16.33 8.93 -4.09
C ALA A 643 -16.59 10.39 -4.45
N SER A 644 -15.89 11.29 -3.79
CA SER A 644 -15.97 12.74 -4.02
C SER A 644 -14.59 13.39 -3.90
N VAL A 645 -14.47 14.62 -4.40
CA VAL A 645 -13.27 15.44 -4.25
C VAL A 645 -13.55 16.57 -3.28
N GLU A 646 -12.74 16.66 -2.23
CA GLU A 646 -12.79 17.72 -1.23
C GLU A 646 -11.43 18.45 -1.19
N GLY A 647 -11.34 19.60 -1.87
CA GLY A 647 -10.05 20.31 -2.01
C GLY A 647 -9.03 19.52 -2.83
N ASP A 648 -7.92 19.11 -2.23
CA ASP A 648 -6.89 18.26 -2.84
C ASP A 648 -6.99 16.78 -2.43
N GLU A 649 -8.11 16.39 -1.81
CA GLU A 649 -8.35 15.04 -1.32
C GLU A 649 -9.40 14.30 -2.16
N LEU A 650 -9.13 13.02 -2.40
CA LEU A 650 -10.12 12.05 -2.88
C LEU A 650 -10.70 11.33 -1.66
N VAL A 651 -12.00 11.47 -1.45
CA VAL A 651 -12.75 10.86 -0.34
C VAL A 651 -13.53 9.68 -0.87
N ILE A 652 -13.32 8.50 -0.30
CA ILE A 652 -13.90 7.23 -0.77
C ILE A 652 -14.62 6.53 0.37
N GLU A 653 -15.91 6.22 0.19
CA GLU A 653 -16.70 5.40 1.11
C GLU A 653 -16.53 3.91 0.76
N GLY A 654 -15.93 3.15 1.66
CA GLY A 654 -15.58 1.75 1.47
C GLY A 654 -16.36 0.79 2.36
N TYR A 655 -16.45 -0.46 1.90
CA TYR A 655 -17.13 -1.55 2.60
C TYR A 655 -16.27 -2.81 2.56
N GLY A 656 -16.10 -3.51 3.67
CA GLY A 656 -15.31 -4.73 3.73
C GLY A 656 -15.82 -5.82 2.78
N LEU A 657 -14.94 -6.71 2.32
CA LEU A 657 -15.30 -7.77 1.36
C LEU A 657 -16.49 -8.62 1.82
N ALA A 658 -16.52 -9.04 3.09
CA ALA A 658 -17.64 -9.81 3.63
C ALA A 658 -18.97 -9.03 3.59
N GLN A 659 -18.90 -7.73 3.84
CA GLN A 659 -20.03 -6.80 3.76
C GLN A 659 -20.58 -6.71 2.34
N ARG A 660 -19.68 -6.56 1.35
CA ARG A 660 -20.06 -6.52 -0.07
C ARG A 660 -20.64 -7.83 -0.57
N LEU A 661 -20.13 -8.97 -0.10
CA LEU A 661 -20.65 -10.30 -0.46
C LEU A 661 -22.04 -10.55 0.11
N LEU A 662 -22.34 -10.00 1.30
CA LEU A 662 -23.65 -10.09 1.95
C LEU A 662 -24.61 -8.96 1.51
N GLY A 663 -24.08 -7.92 0.85
CA GLY A 663 -24.83 -6.77 0.34
C GLY A 663 -25.51 -7.04 -1.00
N GLY A 664 -26.14 -6.00 -1.56
CA GLY A 664 -26.81 -6.07 -2.86
C GLY A 664 -28.19 -6.73 -2.86
N VAL A 665 -28.59 -7.36 -1.77
CA VAL A 665 -29.93 -7.94 -1.60
C VAL A 665 -30.70 -7.08 -0.60
N PRO A 666 -31.88 -6.58 -0.93
CA PRO A 666 -32.73 -5.87 0.05
C PRO A 666 -33.04 -6.80 1.22
N ASP A 667 -32.78 -6.35 2.44
CA ASP A 667 -33.21 -7.10 3.62
C ASP A 667 -34.68 -6.78 3.90
N GLU A 668 -35.58 -7.70 3.58
CA GLU A 668 -37.01 -7.53 3.75
C GLU A 668 -37.43 -7.31 5.23
N ARG A 669 -36.53 -7.64 6.17
CA ARG A 669 -36.75 -7.51 7.63
C ARG A 669 -36.49 -6.09 8.16
N HIS A 670 -35.79 -5.24 7.39
CA HIS A 670 -35.44 -3.89 7.81
C HIS A 670 -35.94 -2.86 6.79
N SER A 671 -37.26 -2.62 6.80
CA SER A 671 -37.89 -1.63 5.93
C SER A 671 -37.43 -0.20 6.32
N GLY A 672 -36.55 0.40 5.49
CA GLY A 672 -36.17 1.80 5.61
C GLY A 672 -34.65 2.10 5.57
N ALA A 673 -33.77 1.12 5.65
CA ALA A 673 -32.34 1.34 5.43
C ALA A 673 -31.99 1.16 3.93
N GLU A 674 -31.15 2.03 3.38
CA GLU A 674 -30.60 1.81 2.05
C GLU A 674 -29.84 0.47 2.03
N PRO A 675 -30.04 -0.37 0.99
CA PRO A 675 -29.33 -1.64 0.90
C PRO A 675 -27.83 -1.37 0.79
N LEU A 676 -27.02 -2.15 1.52
CA LEU A 676 -25.58 -2.08 1.42
C LEU A 676 -25.12 -2.35 -0.04
N PRO A 677 -24.09 -1.66 -0.52
CA PRO A 677 -23.54 -1.95 -1.84
C PRO A 677 -23.03 -3.39 -1.90
N GLY A 678 -23.32 -4.05 -3.01
CA GLY A 678 -22.79 -5.38 -3.31
C GLY A 678 -21.31 -5.34 -3.76
N LEU A 679 -20.87 -6.40 -4.43
CA LEU A 679 -19.59 -6.43 -5.12
C LEU A 679 -19.47 -5.26 -6.11
N LEU A 680 -18.24 -4.93 -6.51
CA LEU A 680 -17.99 -3.91 -7.51
C LEU A 680 -18.69 -4.28 -8.83
N LYS A 681 -19.23 -3.32 -9.54
CA LYS A 681 -19.88 -3.58 -10.82
C LYS A 681 -18.82 -3.92 -11.87
N GLY A 682 -18.99 -5.08 -12.55
CA GLY A 682 -18.21 -5.42 -13.71
C GLY A 682 -18.67 -4.65 -14.97
N GLY A 683 -18.09 -4.96 -16.13
CA GLY A 683 -18.39 -4.32 -17.39
C GLY A 683 -17.14 -3.86 -18.14
N ARG A 684 -17.32 -2.96 -19.11
CA ARG A 684 -16.21 -2.41 -19.91
C ARG A 684 -15.64 -1.17 -19.27
N TYR A 685 -14.32 -1.16 -19.06
CA TYR A 685 -13.56 -0.08 -18.46
C TYR A 685 -12.47 0.42 -19.40
N THR A 686 -12.22 1.73 -19.37
CA THR A 686 -11.08 2.29 -20.09
C THR A 686 -9.87 2.37 -19.19
N SER A 687 -8.73 1.92 -19.70
CA SER A 687 -7.41 2.07 -19.07
C SER A 687 -6.86 3.49 -19.22
N HIS A 688 -7.42 4.30 -20.13
CA HIS A 688 -6.85 5.56 -20.60
C HIS A 688 -5.40 5.43 -21.06
N HIS A 689 -5.00 4.25 -21.57
CA HIS A 689 -3.63 3.89 -21.94
C HIS A 689 -2.62 4.03 -20.78
N ASP A 690 -3.10 3.92 -19.54
CA ASP A 690 -2.30 4.04 -18.32
C ASP A 690 -2.14 2.65 -17.65
N HIS A 691 -0.90 2.16 -17.65
CA HIS A 691 -0.55 0.85 -17.09
C HIS A 691 -0.92 0.70 -15.60
N ARG A 692 -0.92 1.80 -14.83
CA ARG A 692 -1.33 1.78 -13.41
C ARG A 692 -2.85 1.56 -13.26
N MET A 693 -3.64 2.12 -14.19
CA MET A 693 -5.08 1.88 -14.23
C MET A 693 -5.38 0.42 -14.59
N VAL A 694 -4.66 -0.17 -15.57
CA VAL A 694 -4.83 -1.60 -15.92
C VAL A 694 -4.58 -2.48 -14.70
N MET A 695 -3.47 -2.30 -13.98
CA MET A 695 -3.13 -3.11 -12.82
C MET A 695 -4.18 -2.98 -11.71
N ALA A 696 -4.64 -1.76 -11.41
CA ALA A 696 -5.67 -1.51 -10.42
C ALA A 696 -7.03 -2.13 -10.81
N LEU A 697 -7.43 -2.03 -12.09
CA LEU A 697 -8.65 -2.67 -12.63
C LEU A 697 -8.59 -4.20 -12.52
N LYS A 698 -7.43 -4.82 -12.78
CA LYS A 698 -7.25 -6.28 -12.61
C LYS A 698 -7.40 -6.71 -11.14
N VAL A 699 -6.90 -5.90 -10.20
CA VAL A 699 -7.11 -6.17 -8.78
C VAL A 699 -8.59 -5.98 -8.40
N ALA A 700 -9.23 -4.91 -8.86
CA ALA A 700 -10.65 -4.65 -8.62
C ALA A 700 -11.55 -5.77 -9.17
N ALA A 701 -11.17 -6.37 -10.30
CA ALA A 701 -11.90 -7.49 -10.92
C ALA A 701 -12.05 -8.71 -10.00
N LEU A 702 -11.15 -8.91 -9.04
CA LEU A 702 -11.27 -9.98 -8.04
C LEU A 702 -12.48 -9.83 -7.13
N GLY A 703 -12.96 -8.60 -6.93
CA GLY A 703 -14.12 -8.26 -6.11
C GLY A 703 -15.32 -7.75 -6.91
N ALA A 704 -15.39 -8.05 -8.21
CA ALA A 704 -16.48 -7.61 -9.06
C ALA A 704 -17.59 -8.69 -9.16
N ASP A 705 -18.83 -8.25 -9.42
CA ASP A 705 -20.02 -9.10 -9.58
C ASP A 705 -20.05 -9.81 -10.95
N SER A 706 -19.33 -9.26 -11.92
CA SER A 706 -19.23 -9.77 -13.29
C SER A 706 -17.86 -9.39 -13.88
N PRO A 707 -17.45 -10.01 -15.01
CA PRO A 707 -16.14 -9.76 -15.60
C PRO A 707 -15.88 -8.28 -15.90
N ILE A 708 -14.64 -7.83 -15.65
CA ILE A 708 -14.12 -6.52 -16.05
C ILE A 708 -13.31 -6.70 -17.33
N GLU A 709 -13.77 -6.06 -18.41
CA GLU A 709 -13.09 -5.98 -19.69
C GLU A 709 -12.36 -4.62 -19.80
N ILE A 710 -11.09 -4.65 -20.13
CA ILE A 710 -10.24 -3.44 -20.24
C ILE A 710 -9.88 -3.22 -21.71
N ASP A 711 -9.95 -1.99 -22.19
CA ASP A 711 -9.77 -1.62 -23.61
C ASP A 711 -8.34 -1.78 -24.14
N ASP A 712 -7.32 -1.53 -23.32
CA ASP A 712 -5.89 -1.61 -23.68
C ASP A 712 -5.09 -2.22 -22.53
N GLU A 713 -5.21 -3.54 -22.37
CA GLU A 713 -4.47 -4.27 -21.33
C GLU A 713 -2.97 -4.34 -21.62
N GLU A 714 -2.57 -4.26 -22.88
CA GLU A 714 -1.18 -4.40 -23.32
C GLU A 714 -0.30 -3.21 -22.89
N CYS A 715 -0.91 -2.06 -22.56
CA CYS A 715 -0.14 -0.91 -22.09
C CYS A 715 0.60 -1.17 -20.78
N VAL A 716 0.26 -2.23 -20.04
CA VAL A 716 1.00 -2.70 -18.86
C VAL A 716 2.47 -3.05 -19.18
N ALA A 717 2.77 -3.44 -20.41
CA ALA A 717 4.12 -3.78 -20.88
C ALA A 717 5.11 -2.60 -20.79
N LYS A 718 4.61 -1.38 -20.67
CA LYS A 718 5.43 -0.18 -20.44
C LYS A 718 6.29 -0.27 -19.18
N SER A 719 5.76 -0.90 -18.11
CA SER A 719 6.47 -1.03 -16.84
C SER A 719 6.60 -2.47 -16.33
N PHE A 720 5.66 -3.36 -16.67
CA PHE A 720 5.61 -4.73 -16.17
C PHE A 720 5.03 -5.71 -17.20
N PRO A 721 5.78 -6.10 -18.24
CA PRO A 721 5.29 -7.01 -19.29
C PRO A 721 4.75 -8.34 -18.79
N GLN A 722 5.33 -8.89 -17.70
CA GLN A 722 4.93 -10.18 -17.11
C GLN A 722 3.76 -10.08 -16.12
N PHE A 723 3.16 -8.91 -15.97
CA PHE A 723 2.11 -8.68 -14.97
C PHE A 723 0.97 -9.68 -15.08
N HIS A 724 0.41 -9.86 -16.28
CA HIS A 724 -0.72 -10.76 -16.50
C HIS A 724 -0.40 -12.20 -16.14
N ASP A 725 0.79 -12.68 -16.50
CA ASP A 725 1.22 -14.06 -16.24
C ASP A 725 1.43 -14.30 -14.73
N ILE A 726 2.08 -13.36 -14.04
CA ILE A 726 2.36 -13.48 -12.61
C ILE A 726 1.06 -13.34 -11.81
N PHE A 727 0.22 -12.36 -12.18
CA PHE A 727 -1.05 -12.12 -11.52
C PHE A 727 -2.03 -13.28 -11.71
N SER A 728 -2.12 -13.84 -12.93
CA SER A 728 -2.94 -15.02 -13.20
C SER A 728 -2.48 -16.23 -12.39
N ARG A 729 -1.17 -16.46 -12.27
CA ARG A 729 -0.64 -17.55 -11.42
C ARG A 729 -1.04 -17.39 -9.96
N LEU A 730 -1.03 -16.15 -9.44
CA LEU A 730 -1.51 -15.88 -8.09
C LEU A 730 -3.01 -16.17 -7.96
N CYS A 731 -3.81 -15.81 -8.97
CA CYS A 731 -5.25 -16.06 -9.00
C CYS A 731 -5.60 -17.54 -9.21
N ASP A 732 -4.86 -18.24 -10.10
CA ASP A 732 -5.10 -19.65 -10.49
C ASP A 732 -4.59 -20.67 -9.45
N SER A 733 -3.89 -20.22 -8.40
CA SER A 733 -3.42 -21.09 -7.32
C SER A 733 -4.55 -21.84 -6.59
N VAL A 734 -5.80 -21.65 -7.02
CA VAL A 734 -7.03 -22.29 -6.54
C VAL A 734 -7.36 -23.58 -7.29
N LYS A 735 -6.57 -24.02 -8.26
CA LYS A 735 -6.80 -25.31 -8.96
C LYS A 735 -6.30 -26.47 -8.10
N CYS A 736 -7.16 -26.95 -7.21
CA CYS A 736 -7.10 -28.31 -6.62
C CYS A 736 -8.45 -28.96 -6.76
#